data_8351d9e42ce569b47fbb66fcc458c26b
#
_entry.id   8351d9e42ce569b47fbb66fcc458c26b
#
_cell.length_a   1.000
_cell.length_b   1.000
_cell.length_c   1.000
_cell.angle_alpha   90.00
_cell.angle_beta   90.00
_cell.angle_gamma   90.00
#
_symmetry.space_group_name_H-M   'P 1'
#
loop_
_entity.id
_entity.type
_entity.pdbx_description
1 polymer ?
#
loop_
_entity_poly.entity_id
_entity_poly.type
_entity_poly.pdbx_seq_one_letter_code
_entity_poly.pdbx_strand_id
1 'polypeptide(L)'
;MAENVAPFVMLRAAGGSIDSLKSMDIAESAKNVDKILDLEQALENLKEPLSDIFYELISRLQDEETTILRFLLKIKRDIFNSRAVKISEENRTELKKRMSEADFGLFDQWYTAIHDRQTYMEDTKQLFEEEIKQAGKRLAYEMENKEWQKGMALANPKYLTAYKKSKPKLWQPHKQYARSSMAYLGRITAKTSPFSTFTKIGLTSFSADDAPAPSTQKTNFCSISKSICSELIFEMAQHPEFSRYLQYEKNQSLQPAEKNTIQLMKSSYTILNGFAWREDKMVSENVSDEQMSVIESLCSGSFEEVTELLKNTSLTIPCLSAEQWIKPVLPFSRKSEQPLLSLYDFLQPIPSRKARRLARIVKWMDGCIEALAASEAKRRLKYHQLIHRLAKRAFSELTHKAPKSLLNEKLVYENVKFAGDHPPLGEYVKRDMEKLSHQLRNYQFRTHLYDLLCEHFVETYGRGGLCSDIQAFLYQFEKRKDRPRLIKNALRKDKKTALKLEESRVFAPYGASSAPPSATVFYQLAANNGRDSIAAGDYQLVINQISSGLGLLLRFQSMFQEDGRNLSTLMKQWVNAMNPSSDIVHFPMISDFSNLQTDPGITSQSLRWLGENPTSDQNDILLKDLLLIHEGSGTLALVNKEGRPVAPMYFGAVPQHMMHGPVSYLFTIMMPWINAYQADWVSSPLFSKAPPPEKVEFHSRVQEGRIVQRRSRWRIPAFLFPLKEHRESEYAYFTRMKAFQKNYGLPDEGFLSGERTSVMLNPKQRKPMYMNFNSYHSIEAAVNTVAAEDDLLSITFTEALPDRNQHWLKSEEGHVIASEYMSLFQWPGVKHEESVIANQKGVFI
;
A
#
# COMPACT_ATOMS: atom_id res chain seq x y z
N MET A 1 -5.75 -32.85 9.71
CA MET A 1 -4.62 -31.95 9.51
C MET A 1 -5.18 -30.52 9.48
N ALA A 2 -4.54 -29.55 10.11
CA ALA A 2 -4.97 -28.18 10.04
C ALA A 2 -4.93 -27.68 8.57
N GLU A 3 -5.93 -26.92 8.15
CA GLU A 3 -5.99 -26.37 6.80
C GLU A 3 -4.91 -25.29 6.64
N ASN A 4 -4.19 -25.31 5.52
CA ASN A 4 -3.15 -24.30 5.23
C ASN A 4 -3.70 -22.89 5.02
N VAL A 5 -5.01 -22.75 4.84
CA VAL A 5 -5.74 -21.48 4.67
C VAL A 5 -6.46 -21.16 5.97
N ALA A 6 -6.35 -19.94 6.48
CA ALA A 6 -7.09 -19.53 7.66
C ALA A 6 -8.61 -19.61 7.39
N PRO A 7 -9.43 -20.05 8.37
CA PRO A 7 -10.88 -20.21 8.18
C PRO A 7 -11.65 -18.89 8.07
N PHE A 8 -11.02 -17.78 8.41
CA PHE A 8 -11.59 -16.43 8.36
C PHE A 8 -10.97 -15.60 7.24
N VAL A 9 -11.74 -14.66 6.72
CA VAL A 9 -11.36 -13.77 5.63
C VAL A 9 -11.65 -12.32 6.03
N MET A 10 -10.68 -11.43 5.92
CA MET A 10 -10.92 -10.01 6.13
C MET A 10 -11.45 -9.35 4.86
N LEU A 11 -12.53 -8.60 4.99
CA LEU A 11 -13.12 -7.78 3.95
C LEU A 11 -12.63 -6.34 4.08
N ARG A 12 -12.27 -5.72 2.96
CA ARG A 12 -12.06 -4.28 2.78
C ARG A 12 -13.05 -3.77 1.76
N ALA A 13 -14.02 -3.01 2.20
CA ALA A 13 -15.09 -2.45 1.38
C ALA A 13 -14.83 -0.97 1.11
N ALA A 14 -14.93 -0.52 -0.13
CA ALA A 14 -14.82 0.89 -0.48
C ALA A 14 -15.94 1.72 0.16
N GLY A 15 -15.64 2.98 0.49
CA GLY A 15 -16.59 3.89 1.15
C GLY A 15 -17.57 4.58 0.22
N GLY A 16 -17.47 4.32 -1.10
CA GLY A 16 -18.33 4.94 -2.12
C GLY A 16 -18.84 3.96 -3.15
N SER A 17 -20.00 4.26 -3.73
CA SER A 17 -20.62 3.46 -4.79
C SER A 17 -19.84 3.56 -6.09
N ILE A 18 -19.78 2.45 -6.85
CA ILE A 18 -19.26 2.42 -8.21
C ILE A 18 -20.09 3.30 -9.16
N ASP A 19 -21.40 3.48 -8.88
CA ASP A 19 -22.28 4.32 -9.70
C ASP A 19 -21.85 5.80 -9.67
N SER A 20 -21.21 6.24 -8.58
CA SER A 20 -20.63 7.58 -8.51
C SER A 20 -19.52 7.80 -9.54
N LEU A 21 -18.76 6.74 -9.92
CA LEU A 21 -17.79 6.82 -11.03
C LEU A 21 -18.48 6.82 -12.38
N LYS A 22 -19.53 5.99 -12.56
CA LYS A 22 -20.31 5.97 -13.81
C LYS A 22 -20.94 7.32 -14.12
N SER A 23 -21.38 8.03 -13.08
CA SER A 23 -21.99 9.37 -13.24
C SER A 23 -21.02 10.44 -13.76
N MET A 24 -19.72 10.19 -13.79
CA MET A 24 -18.71 11.12 -14.31
C MET A 24 -18.45 10.93 -15.81
N ASP A 25 -19.07 9.95 -16.45
CA ASP A 25 -18.90 9.71 -17.88
C ASP A 25 -19.55 10.81 -18.72
N ILE A 26 -18.89 11.16 -19.85
CA ILE A 26 -19.36 12.00 -20.93
C ILE A 26 -19.60 11.11 -22.15
N ALA A 27 -20.58 10.20 -22.00
CA ALA A 27 -20.74 9.02 -22.86
C ALA A 27 -21.03 9.37 -24.33
N GLU A 28 -21.87 10.36 -24.60
CA GLU A 28 -22.20 10.73 -25.96
C GLU A 28 -21.05 11.44 -26.67
N SER A 29 -20.33 12.34 -25.99
CA SER A 29 -19.11 12.94 -26.53
C SER A 29 -18.05 11.89 -26.79
N ALA A 30 -17.84 10.92 -25.90
CA ALA A 30 -16.87 9.84 -26.09
C ALA A 30 -17.22 8.99 -27.31
N LYS A 31 -18.49 8.59 -27.46
CA LYS A 31 -19.00 7.84 -28.61
C LYS A 31 -18.84 8.60 -29.94
N ASN A 32 -19.11 9.89 -29.93
CA ASN A 32 -18.95 10.71 -31.12
C ASN A 32 -17.47 10.89 -31.49
N VAL A 33 -16.58 11.07 -30.51
CA VAL A 33 -15.13 11.11 -30.75
C VAL A 33 -14.65 9.79 -31.34
N ASP A 34 -15.12 8.62 -30.85
CA ASP A 34 -14.78 7.33 -31.41
C ASP A 34 -15.23 7.23 -32.89
N LYS A 35 -16.42 7.73 -33.24
CA LYS A 35 -16.88 7.82 -34.63
C LYS A 35 -16.02 8.76 -35.48
N ILE A 36 -15.64 9.92 -34.94
CA ILE A 36 -14.72 10.85 -35.63
C ILE A 36 -13.39 10.15 -35.94
N LEU A 37 -12.83 9.43 -35.01
CA LEU A 37 -11.60 8.67 -35.18
C LEU A 37 -11.75 7.52 -36.20
N ASP A 38 -12.91 6.83 -36.24
CA ASP A 38 -13.20 5.83 -37.26
C ASP A 38 -13.28 6.46 -38.67
N LEU A 39 -13.92 7.61 -38.80
CA LEU A 39 -13.99 8.36 -40.06
C LEU A 39 -12.62 8.87 -40.51
N GLU A 40 -11.77 9.33 -39.57
CA GLU A 40 -10.40 9.74 -39.87
C GLU A 40 -9.55 8.57 -40.38
N GLN A 41 -9.69 7.40 -39.80
CA GLN A 41 -9.02 6.19 -40.28
C GLN A 41 -9.52 5.76 -41.67
N ALA A 42 -10.82 5.83 -41.90
CA ALA A 42 -11.41 5.52 -43.20
C ALA A 42 -10.93 6.52 -44.30
N LEU A 43 -10.89 7.84 -43.98
CA LEU A 43 -10.38 8.87 -44.87
C LEU A 43 -8.89 8.64 -45.21
N GLU A 44 -8.06 8.27 -44.24
CA GLU A 44 -6.63 8.00 -44.50
C GLU A 44 -6.45 6.76 -45.37
N ASN A 45 -7.26 5.71 -45.17
CA ASN A 45 -7.24 4.51 -46.01
C ASN A 45 -7.67 4.77 -47.47
N LEU A 46 -8.57 5.75 -47.70
CA LEU A 46 -9.03 6.12 -49.02
C LEU A 46 -8.11 7.11 -49.75
N LYS A 47 -7.16 7.74 -49.08
CA LYS A 47 -6.33 8.83 -49.56
C LYS A 47 -5.41 8.40 -50.70
N GLU A 48 -4.68 7.31 -50.56
CA GLU A 48 -3.77 6.79 -51.56
C GLU A 48 -4.53 6.29 -52.81
N PRO A 49 -5.51 5.38 -52.69
CA PRO A 49 -6.31 4.92 -53.82
C PRO A 49 -6.94 6.04 -54.62
N LEU A 50 -7.54 7.04 -53.91
CA LEU A 50 -8.16 8.17 -54.60
C LEU A 50 -7.13 9.11 -55.24
N SER A 51 -5.95 9.29 -54.62
CA SER A 51 -4.90 10.09 -55.21
C SER A 51 -4.42 9.54 -56.57
N ASP A 52 -4.34 8.19 -56.66
CA ASP A 52 -3.98 7.48 -57.89
C ASP A 52 -5.07 7.61 -58.96
N ILE A 53 -6.32 7.36 -58.59
CA ILE A 53 -7.47 7.55 -59.49
C ILE A 53 -7.49 8.98 -60.08
N PHE A 54 -7.38 10.00 -59.23
CA PHE A 54 -7.36 11.39 -59.67
C PHE A 54 -6.11 11.72 -60.52
N TYR A 55 -4.96 11.05 -60.25
CA TYR A 55 -3.78 11.21 -61.07
C TYR A 55 -4.03 10.70 -62.49
N GLU A 56 -4.61 9.51 -62.63
CA GLU A 56 -4.97 8.89 -63.91
C GLU A 56 -6.01 9.75 -64.63
N LEU A 57 -7.07 10.23 -63.95
CA LEU A 57 -8.06 11.11 -64.57
C LEU A 57 -7.44 12.39 -65.14
N ILE A 58 -6.54 13.01 -64.39
CA ILE A 58 -5.85 14.23 -64.81
C ILE A 58 -4.95 13.94 -66.02
N SER A 59 -4.25 12.79 -66.05
CA SER A 59 -3.37 12.45 -67.16
C SER A 59 -4.07 12.13 -68.48
N ARG A 60 -5.39 11.85 -68.46
CA ARG A 60 -6.24 11.56 -69.61
C ARG A 60 -6.90 12.77 -70.20
N LEU A 61 -6.76 13.95 -69.59
CA LEU A 61 -7.39 15.21 -70.04
C LEU A 61 -6.64 15.75 -71.28
N GLN A 62 -7.39 16.28 -72.24
CA GLN A 62 -6.86 17.02 -73.39
C GLN A 62 -6.62 18.50 -73.01
N ASP A 63 -5.70 19.18 -73.67
CA ASP A 63 -5.25 20.52 -73.36
C ASP A 63 -6.32 21.61 -73.33
N GLU A 64 -7.47 21.37 -73.94
CA GLU A 64 -8.61 22.31 -74.00
C GLU A 64 -9.50 22.31 -72.75
N GLU A 65 -9.35 21.35 -71.82
CA GLU A 65 -10.25 21.15 -70.66
C GLU A 65 -9.74 21.85 -69.36
N THR A 66 -9.26 23.07 -69.48
CA THR A 66 -8.61 23.81 -68.35
C THR A 66 -9.49 24.00 -67.12
N THR A 67 -10.80 24.11 -67.23
CA THR A 67 -11.73 24.28 -66.11
C THR A 67 -11.89 23.00 -65.33
N ILE A 68 -12.00 21.86 -66.01
CA ILE A 68 -12.09 20.54 -65.40
C ILE A 68 -10.80 20.15 -64.77
N LEU A 69 -9.66 20.44 -65.41
CA LEU A 69 -8.32 20.21 -64.85
C LEU A 69 -8.16 20.93 -63.51
N ARG A 70 -8.51 22.21 -63.43
CA ARG A 70 -8.42 22.97 -62.15
C ARG A 70 -9.32 22.37 -61.07
N PHE A 71 -10.51 21.93 -61.43
CA PHE A 71 -11.44 21.26 -60.50
C PHE A 71 -10.87 19.94 -59.98
N LEU A 72 -10.35 19.04 -60.85
CA LEU A 72 -9.79 17.79 -60.45
C LEU A 72 -8.50 17.95 -59.60
N LEU A 73 -7.64 18.89 -59.96
CA LEU A 73 -6.45 19.25 -59.16
C LEU A 73 -6.85 19.79 -57.76
N LYS A 74 -7.93 20.59 -57.69
CA LYS A 74 -8.47 21.05 -56.42
C LYS A 74 -8.94 19.90 -55.55
N ILE A 75 -9.74 18.96 -56.11
CA ILE A 75 -10.24 17.82 -55.37
C ILE A 75 -9.08 16.92 -54.91
N LYS A 76 -8.14 16.60 -55.80
CA LYS A 76 -6.96 15.82 -55.44
C LYS A 76 -6.21 16.43 -54.25
N ARG A 77 -5.99 17.74 -54.25
CA ARG A 77 -5.35 18.45 -53.15
C ARG A 77 -6.22 18.44 -51.86
N ASP A 78 -7.51 18.52 -51.98
CA ASP A 78 -8.42 18.50 -50.83
C ASP A 78 -8.54 17.10 -50.25
N ILE A 79 -8.49 16.02 -51.05
CA ILE A 79 -8.35 14.64 -50.62
C ILE A 79 -7.04 14.44 -49.87
N PHE A 80 -5.90 14.86 -50.47
CA PHE A 80 -4.59 14.74 -49.83
C PHE A 80 -4.52 15.44 -48.46
N ASN A 81 -5.15 16.64 -48.34
CA ASN A 81 -5.18 17.40 -47.10
C ASN A 81 -6.38 17.10 -46.19
N SER A 82 -7.21 16.10 -46.54
CA SER A 82 -8.42 15.72 -45.80
C SER A 82 -9.35 16.93 -45.52
N ARG A 83 -9.57 17.76 -46.52
CA ARG A 83 -10.43 18.98 -46.44
C ARG A 83 -11.81 18.71 -47.02
N ALA A 84 -12.85 19.16 -46.28
CA ALA A 84 -14.20 19.10 -46.81
C ALA A 84 -14.37 20.03 -47.98
N VAL A 85 -14.99 19.54 -49.03
CA VAL A 85 -15.23 20.27 -50.32
C VAL A 85 -16.72 20.30 -50.62
N LYS A 86 -17.26 21.45 -50.92
CA LYS A 86 -18.61 21.57 -51.50
C LYS A 86 -18.51 21.36 -53.01
N ILE A 87 -19.17 20.34 -53.54
CA ILE A 87 -19.23 19.99 -54.95
C ILE A 87 -20.66 20.23 -55.43
N SER A 88 -20.81 20.98 -56.58
CA SER A 88 -22.13 21.16 -57.19
C SER A 88 -22.61 19.86 -57.80
N GLU A 89 -23.93 19.70 -57.95
CA GLU A 89 -24.54 18.52 -58.61
C GLU A 89 -24.05 18.34 -60.06
N GLU A 90 -23.79 19.42 -60.78
CA GLU A 90 -23.21 19.40 -62.12
C GLU A 90 -21.80 18.76 -62.09
N ASN A 91 -20.93 19.22 -61.18
CA ASN A 91 -19.59 18.67 -61.06
C ASN A 91 -19.58 17.21 -60.55
N ARG A 92 -20.50 16.82 -59.68
CA ARG A 92 -20.68 15.44 -59.25
C ARG A 92 -21.12 14.54 -60.39
N THR A 93 -22.02 15.01 -61.21
CA THR A 93 -22.47 14.31 -62.40
C THR A 93 -21.34 14.12 -63.44
N GLU A 94 -20.49 15.14 -63.59
CA GLU A 94 -19.33 15.10 -64.45
C GLU A 94 -18.25 14.11 -63.96
N LEU A 95 -18.00 14.06 -62.65
CA LEU A 95 -17.12 13.03 -62.06
C LEU A 95 -17.67 11.61 -62.32
N LYS A 96 -18.97 11.41 -62.10
CA LYS A 96 -19.60 10.10 -62.32
C LYS A 96 -19.50 9.60 -63.79
N LYS A 97 -19.50 10.51 -64.75
CA LYS A 97 -19.32 10.16 -66.16
C LYS A 97 -17.89 9.78 -66.52
N ARG A 98 -16.92 10.32 -65.80
CA ARG A 98 -15.46 10.17 -66.09
C ARG A 98 -14.79 9.03 -65.28
N MET A 99 -15.43 8.61 -64.22
CA MET A 99 -14.95 7.53 -63.35
C MET A 99 -15.63 6.20 -63.61
N SER A 100 -14.97 5.11 -63.34
CA SER A 100 -15.66 3.81 -63.24
C SER A 100 -16.66 3.81 -62.10
N GLU A 101 -17.63 2.93 -62.11
CA GLU A 101 -18.62 2.81 -61.01
C GLU A 101 -17.93 2.52 -59.69
N ALA A 102 -16.87 1.70 -59.69
CA ALA A 102 -16.06 1.37 -58.53
C ALA A 102 -15.30 2.59 -58.00
N ASP A 103 -14.61 3.34 -58.86
CA ASP A 103 -13.84 4.52 -58.50
C ASP A 103 -14.73 5.65 -57.99
N PHE A 104 -15.88 5.84 -58.60
CA PHE A 104 -16.89 6.80 -58.14
C PHE A 104 -17.45 6.38 -56.78
N GLY A 105 -17.63 5.08 -56.52
CA GLY A 105 -18.02 4.56 -55.22
C GLY A 105 -17.00 4.87 -54.14
N LEU A 106 -15.70 4.77 -54.39
CA LEU A 106 -14.64 5.16 -53.43
C LEU A 106 -14.67 6.69 -53.18
N PHE A 107 -14.84 7.48 -54.21
CA PHE A 107 -14.94 8.93 -54.09
C PHE A 107 -16.19 9.31 -53.28
N ASP A 108 -17.34 8.70 -53.52
CA ASP A 108 -18.57 8.94 -52.78
C ASP A 108 -18.49 8.58 -51.30
N GLN A 109 -17.82 7.46 -51.00
CA GLN A 109 -17.46 7.08 -49.63
C GLN A 109 -16.58 8.17 -48.96
N TRP A 110 -15.53 8.64 -49.61
CA TRP A 110 -14.68 9.69 -49.09
C TRP A 110 -15.49 11.01 -48.90
N TYR A 111 -16.31 11.39 -49.87
CA TYR A 111 -17.12 12.60 -49.82
C TYR A 111 -18.12 12.56 -48.65
N THR A 112 -18.76 11.46 -48.44
CA THR A 112 -19.68 11.27 -47.31
C THR A 112 -18.91 11.30 -45.98
N ALA A 113 -17.82 10.53 -45.87
CA ALA A 113 -17.02 10.44 -44.65
C ALA A 113 -16.42 11.78 -44.21
N ILE A 114 -15.96 12.62 -45.17
CA ILE A 114 -15.34 13.93 -44.83
C ILE A 114 -16.40 14.93 -44.32
N HIS A 115 -17.64 14.89 -44.85
CA HIS A 115 -18.74 15.75 -44.41
C HIS A 115 -19.30 15.27 -43.08
N ASP A 116 -19.48 13.95 -42.89
CA ASP A 116 -19.92 13.40 -41.63
C ASP A 116 -18.92 13.72 -40.51
N ARG A 117 -17.61 13.57 -40.76
CA ARG A 117 -16.56 13.95 -39.82
C ARG A 117 -16.68 15.41 -39.39
N GLN A 118 -16.90 16.35 -40.37
CA GLN A 118 -17.01 17.77 -40.06
C GLN A 118 -18.25 18.04 -39.19
N THR A 119 -19.39 17.47 -39.53
CA THR A 119 -20.64 17.61 -38.77
C THR A 119 -20.45 17.09 -37.34
N TYR A 120 -19.93 15.84 -37.19
CA TYR A 120 -19.64 15.27 -35.87
C TYR A 120 -18.65 16.11 -35.04
N MET A 121 -17.64 16.72 -35.66
CA MET A 121 -16.67 17.55 -34.95
C MET A 121 -17.31 18.83 -34.39
N GLU A 122 -18.17 19.51 -35.17
CA GLU A 122 -18.85 20.73 -34.74
C GLU A 122 -19.87 20.44 -33.62
N ASP A 123 -20.72 19.45 -33.81
CA ASP A 123 -21.76 19.04 -32.86
C ASP A 123 -21.15 18.50 -31.54
N THR A 124 -20.10 17.68 -31.65
CA THR A 124 -19.46 17.08 -30.48
C THR A 124 -18.74 18.10 -29.61
N LYS A 125 -18.17 19.16 -30.18
CA LYS A 125 -17.53 20.20 -29.39
C LYS A 125 -18.50 20.91 -28.45
N GLN A 126 -19.69 21.25 -28.92
CA GLN A 126 -20.72 21.89 -28.09
C GLN A 126 -21.26 20.92 -27.03
N LEU A 127 -21.52 19.67 -27.43
CA LEU A 127 -21.98 18.61 -26.54
C LEU A 127 -20.97 18.36 -25.43
N PHE A 128 -19.68 18.28 -25.76
CA PHE A 128 -18.58 18.06 -24.81
C PHE A 128 -18.51 19.15 -23.73
N GLU A 129 -18.65 20.44 -24.13
CA GLU A 129 -18.65 21.54 -23.16
C GLU A 129 -19.83 21.43 -22.18
N GLU A 130 -20.99 20.98 -22.66
CA GLU A 130 -22.17 20.79 -21.84
C GLU A 130 -22.04 19.57 -20.92
N GLU A 131 -21.61 18.42 -21.45
CA GLU A 131 -21.41 17.19 -20.67
C GLU A 131 -20.35 17.36 -19.58
N ILE A 132 -19.21 18.01 -19.85
CA ILE A 132 -18.19 18.33 -18.82
C ILE A 132 -18.79 19.18 -17.71
N LYS A 133 -19.57 20.21 -18.07
CA LYS A 133 -20.21 21.05 -17.06
C LYS A 133 -21.20 20.26 -16.19
N GLN A 134 -21.95 19.34 -16.80
CA GLN A 134 -22.87 18.47 -16.05
C GLN A 134 -22.10 17.46 -15.17
N ALA A 135 -21.04 16.84 -15.69
CA ALA A 135 -20.17 15.96 -14.90
C ALA A 135 -19.55 16.72 -13.71
N GLY A 136 -19.12 17.96 -13.90
CA GLY A 136 -18.64 18.82 -12.82
C GLY A 136 -19.70 19.09 -11.75
N LYS A 137 -20.97 19.30 -12.13
CA LYS A 137 -22.07 19.46 -11.17
C LYS A 137 -22.34 18.17 -10.40
N ARG A 138 -22.31 17.01 -11.07
CA ARG A 138 -22.46 15.70 -10.42
C ARG A 138 -21.32 15.44 -9.46
N LEU A 139 -20.08 15.74 -9.84
CA LEU A 139 -18.92 15.65 -8.95
C LEU A 139 -19.10 16.50 -7.68
N ALA A 140 -19.69 17.68 -7.81
CA ALA A 140 -20.05 18.52 -6.69
C ALA A 140 -21.03 17.86 -5.74
N TYR A 141 -22.05 17.32 -6.29
CA TYR A 141 -23.09 16.64 -5.51
C TYR A 141 -22.50 15.47 -4.73
N GLU A 142 -21.69 14.63 -5.40
CA GLU A 142 -21.00 13.51 -4.77
C GLU A 142 -20.10 13.96 -3.60
N MET A 143 -19.36 15.05 -3.75
CA MET A 143 -18.48 15.58 -2.71
C MET A 143 -19.22 16.17 -1.49
N GLU A 144 -20.54 16.33 -1.55
CA GLU A 144 -21.38 16.70 -0.40
C GLU A 144 -21.72 15.49 0.52
N ASN A 145 -21.36 14.28 0.11
CA ASN A 145 -21.55 13.08 0.96
C ASN A 145 -20.89 13.30 2.32
N LYS A 146 -21.69 13.16 3.38
CA LYS A 146 -21.29 13.47 4.76
C LYS A 146 -20.19 12.52 5.24
N GLU A 147 -20.30 11.22 4.93
CA GLU A 147 -19.32 10.21 5.34
C GLU A 147 -17.98 10.46 4.65
N TRP A 148 -17.97 10.81 3.36
CA TRP A 148 -16.73 11.16 2.65
C TRP A 148 -16.07 12.40 3.25
N GLN A 149 -16.84 13.42 3.58
CA GLN A 149 -16.32 14.62 4.22
C GLN A 149 -15.73 14.35 5.60
N LYS A 150 -16.24 13.35 6.36
CA LYS A 150 -15.62 12.91 7.62
C LYS A 150 -14.21 12.39 7.39
N GLY A 151 -14.01 11.52 6.41
CA GLY A 151 -12.70 11.02 6.03
C GLY A 151 -11.75 12.11 5.49
N MET A 152 -12.29 13.04 4.67
CA MET A 152 -11.51 14.18 4.17
C MET A 152 -11.02 15.11 5.27
N ALA A 153 -11.81 15.27 6.35
CA ALA A 153 -11.41 16.08 7.50
C ALA A 153 -10.13 15.58 8.17
N LEU A 154 -9.86 14.27 8.10
CA LEU A 154 -8.62 13.65 8.58
C LEU A 154 -7.55 13.54 7.49
N ALA A 155 -7.94 13.25 6.23
CA ALA A 155 -7.01 13.07 5.13
C ALA A 155 -6.34 14.38 4.69
N ASN A 156 -7.14 15.44 4.54
CA ASN A 156 -6.68 16.73 4.06
C ASN A 156 -7.60 17.87 4.55
N PRO A 157 -7.43 18.30 5.80
CA PRO A 157 -8.22 19.39 6.39
C PRO A 157 -8.18 20.69 5.58
N LYS A 158 -7.03 20.98 4.96
CA LYS A 158 -6.83 22.18 4.13
C LYS A 158 -7.71 22.14 2.87
N TYR A 159 -7.71 20.99 2.17
CA TYR A 159 -8.55 20.79 0.99
C TYR A 159 -10.03 20.94 1.34
N LEU A 160 -10.52 20.26 2.39
CA LEU A 160 -11.93 20.32 2.78
C LEU A 160 -12.36 21.75 3.15
N THR A 161 -11.50 22.51 3.82
CA THR A 161 -11.77 23.91 4.19
C THR A 161 -11.84 24.80 2.94
N ALA A 162 -10.94 24.62 2.01
CA ALA A 162 -10.90 25.36 0.75
C ALA A 162 -12.10 25.00 -0.16
N TYR A 163 -12.43 23.71 -0.26
CA TYR A 163 -13.61 23.21 -0.97
C TYR A 163 -14.88 23.90 -0.48
N LYS A 164 -15.12 23.92 0.84
CA LYS A 164 -16.32 24.56 1.42
C LYS A 164 -16.42 26.07 1.16
N LYS A 165 -15.30 26.77 1.03
CA LYS A 165 -15.26 28.21 0.69
C LYS A 165 -15.50 28.49 -0.79
N SER A 166 -15.16 27.57 -1.66
CA SER A 166 -15.10 27.76 -3.11
C SER A 166 -16.30 27.15 -3.88
N LYS A 167 -17.29 26.61 -3.18
CA LYS A 167 -18.44 25.88 -3.72
C LYS A 167 -19.04 26.45 -5.03
N PRO A 168 -19.26 27.77 -5.18
CA PRO A 168 -19.92 28.31 -6.38
C PRO A 168 -19.04 28.38 -7.62
N LYS A 169 -17.70 28.19 -7.49
CA LYS A 169 -16.70 28.37 -8.57
C LYS A 169 -16.03 27.06 -9.01
N LEU A 170 -16.53 25.91 -8.54
CA LEU A 170 -15.79 24.63 -8.58
C LEU A 170 -15.79 23.95 -9.95
N TRP A 171 -16.68 24.34 -10.85
CA TRP A 171 -17.04 23.52 -12.00
C TRP A 171 -16.39 24.00 -13.30
N GLN A 172 -15.31 24.75 -13.16
CA GLN A 172 -14.42 25.00 -14.29
C GLN A 172 -13.38 23.88 -14.35
N PRO A 173 -13.28 23.14 -15.47
CA PRO A 173 -12.52 21.89 -15.58
C PRO A 173 -11.06 21.97 -15.14
N HIS A 174 -10.38 23.07 -15.39
CA HIS A 174 -8.95 23.26 -15.14
C HIS A 174 -8.60 23.69 -13.72
N LYS A 175 -9.52 23.72 -12.78
CA LYS A 175 -9.17 24.14 -11.43
C LYS A 175 -8.70 22.95 -10.58
N GLN A 176 -7.63 23.17 -9.85
CA GLN A 176 -7.02 22.22 -8.92
C GLN A 176 -8.04 21.51 -8.00
N TYR A 177 -9.19 22.16 -7.73
CA TYR A 177 -10.26 21.57 -6.91
C TYR A 177 -11.01 20.46 -7.63
N ALA A 178 -11.34 20.60 -8.92
CA ALA A 178 -12.03 19.56 -9.68
C ALA A 178 -11.14 18.31 -9.78
N ARG A 179 -9.86 18.47 -10.09
CA ARG A 179 -8.86 17.39 -10.11
C ARG A 179 -8.75 16.69 -8.76
N SER A 180 -8.63 17.47 -7.68
CA SER A 180 -8.55 16.91 -6.33
C SER A 180 -9.83 16.18 -5.94
N SER A 181 -10.99 16.74 -6.27
CA SER A 181 -12.29 16.10 -6.02
C SER A 181 -12.41 14.77 -6.75
N MET A 182 -12.06 14.73 -8.04
CA MET A 182 -12.09 13.50 -8.83
C MET A 182 -11.07 12.46 -8.31
N ALA A 183 -9.87 12.89 -7.91
CA ALA A 183 -8.90 12.02 -7.29
C ALA A 183 -9.41 11.43 -5.96
N TYR A 184 -10.13 12.20 -5.15
CA TYR A 184 -10.80 11.69 -3.94
C TYR A 184 -11.96 10.75 -4.29
N LEU A 185 -12.78 11.07 -5.29
CA LEU A 185 -13.85 10.18 -5.76
C LEU A 185 -13.26 8.81 -6.14
N GLY A 186 -12.28 8.77 -7.04
CA GLY A 186 -11.61 7.52 -7.42
C GLY A 186 -10.96 6.80 -6.23
N ARG A 187 -10.43 7.56 -5.23
CA ARG A 187 -9.86 6.97 -4.00
C ARG A 187 -10.91 6.31 -3.11
N ILE A 188 -12.10 6.90 -3.00
CA ILE A 188 -13.18 6.45 -2.10
C ILE A 188 -13.97 5.30 -2.73
N THR A 189 -14.08 5.26 -4.07
CA THR A 189 -14.91 4.29 -4.78
C THR A 189 -14.12 3.10 -5.34
N ALA A 190 -12.93 3.34 -5.90
CA ALA A 190 -12.16 2.31 -6.62
C ALA A 190 -10.98 1.74 -5.79
N LYS A 191 -10.72 2.24 -4.58
CA LYS A 191 -9.63 1.73 -3.73
C LYS A 191 -10.12 1.22 -2.39
N THR A 192 -9.59 0.09 -2.01
CA THR A 192 -9.93 -0.63 -0.76
C THR A 192 -8.87 -0.51 0.33
N SER A 193 -7.80 0.30 0.12
CA SER A 193 -6.77 0.49 1.15
C SER A 193 -7.32 1.30 2.33
N PRO A 194 -7.22 0.80 3.58
CA PRO A 194 -7.94 1.37 4.72
C PRO A 194 -7.50 2.78 5.11
N PHE A 195 -8.45 3.68 5.20
CA PHE A 195 -8.27 5.03 5.74
C PHE A 195 -9.61 5.64 6.15
N SER A 196 -9.89 5.77 7.47
CA SER A 196 -11.09 6.42 7.98
C SER A 196 -12.36 5.89 7.26
N THR A 197 -13.31 6.74 6.94
CA THR A 197 -14.56 6.41 6.23
C THR A 197 -14.38 6.08 4.73
N PHE A 198 -13.18 6.21 4.18
CA PHE A 198 -12.91 5.86 2.77
C PHE A 198 -12.89 4.36 2.51
N THR A 199 -12.73 3.57 3.57
CA THR A 199 -12.73 2.12 3.47
C THR A 199 -13.26 1.54 4.77
N LYS A 200 -14.24 0.67 4.68
CA LYS A 200 -14.83 -0.04 5.82
C LYS A 200 -14.27 -1.45 5.88
N ILE A 201 -14.12 -2.00 7.08
CA ILE A 201 -13.51 -3.30 7.33
C ILE A 201 -14.56 -4.27 7.86
N GLY A 202 -14.63 -5.44 7.25
CA GLY A 202 -15.49 -6.55 7.67
C GLY A 202 -14.70 -7.83 7.94
N LEU A 203 -15.33 -8.79 8.57
CA LEU A 203 -14.81 -10.13 8.77
C LEU A 203 -15.84 -11.12 8.25
N THR A 204 -15.42 -12.05 7.37
CA THR A 204 -16.25 -13.12 6.82
C THR A 204 -15.48 -14.45 6.86
N SER A 205 -16.05 -15.51 6.27
CA SER A 205 -15.48 -16.84 6.20
C SER A 205 -15.76 -17.48 4.85
N PHE A 206 -15.30 -18.71 4.64
CA PHE A 206 -15.67 -19.49 3.47
C PHE A 206 -16.98 -20.25 3.64
N SER A 207 -17.29 -20.69 4.86
CA SER A 207 -18.50 -21.41 5.19
C SER A 207 -19.39 -20.69 6.22
N ALA A 208 -20.67 -21.02 6.29
CA ALA A 208 -21.58 -20.45 7.29
C ALA A 208 -21.22 -20.89 8.72
N ASP A 209 -20.65 -22.09 8.89
CA ASP A 209 -20.27 -22.64 10.21
C ASP A 209 -19.09 -21.87 10.82
N ASP A 210 -18.22 -21.30 9.98
CA ASP A 210 -17.07 -20.49 10.39
C ASP A 210 -17.37 -18.98 10.41
N ALA A 211 -18.58 -18.57 10.04
CA ALA A 211 -18.93 -17.17 9.96
C ALA A 211 -18.84 -16.49 11.34
N PRO A 212 -18.20 -15.34 11.45
CA PRO A 212 -18.22 -14.56 12.68
C PRO A 212 -19.65 -14.10 13.00
N ALA A 213 -19.96 -13.98 14.29
CA ALA A 213 -21.26 -13.48 14.72
C ALA A 213 -21.47 -12.04 14.22
N PRO A 214 -22.70 -11.65 13.81
CA PRO A 214 -22.97 -10.26 13.43
C PRO A 214 -22.79 -9.34 14.63
N SER A 215 -22.03 -8.27 14.44
CA SER A 215 -21.75 -7.29 15.48
C SER A 215 -22.74 -6.13 15.43
N THR A 216 -23.17 -5.67 16.60
CA THR A 216 -24.33 -4.78 16.72
C THR A 216 -24.06 -3.34 17.17
N GLN A 217 -22.83 -2.92 17.57
CA GLN A 217 -22.77 -1.65 18.32
C GLN A 217 -21.81 -0.57 17.80
N LYS A 218 -20.53 -0.77 17.70
CA LYS A 218 -19.58 0.32 17.39
C LYS A 218 -19.04 0.23 15.96
N THR A 219 -19.30 1.26 15.17
CA THR A 219 -18.81 1.30 13.78
C THR A 219 -17.50 2.05 13.61
N ASN A 220 -17.24 3.11 14.40
CA ASN A 220 -16.07 3.98 14.26
C ASN A 220 -15.12 3.84 15.46
N PHE A 221 -13.85 3.53 15.18
CA PHE A 221 -12.79 3.33 16.17
C PHE A 221 -11.71 4.37 15.94
N CYS A 222 -11.63 5.38 16.81
CA CYS A 222 -10.62 6.41 16.79
C CYS A 222 -9.62 6.21 17.93
N SER A 223 -8.33 6.42 17.65
CA SER A 223 -7.27 6.38 18.64
C SER A 223 -6.21 7.43 18.36
N ILE A 224 -5.48 7.84 19.41
CA ILE A 224 -4.29 8.70 19.29
C ILE A 224 -3.11 7.89 18.79
N SER A 225 -2.15 8.54 18.16
CA SER A 225 -0.85 7.91 17.87
C SER A 225 -0.14 7.52 19.18
N LYS A 226 0.13 6.23 19.34
CA LYS A 226 0.85 5.71 20.53
C LYS A 226 2.27 6.30 20.65
N SER A 227 2.89 6.68 19.52
CA SER A 227 4.19 7.34 19.50
C SER A 227 4.18 8.66 20.25
N ILE A 228 3.09 9.42 20.19
CA ILE A 228 2.94 10.67 20.95
C ILE A 228 2.94 10.40 22.47
N CYS A 229 2.21 9.36 22.90
CA CYS A 229 2.17 8.98 24.31
C CYS A 229 3.53 8.48 24.81
N SER A 230 4.22 7.66 24.01
CA SER A 230 5.56 7.18 24.34
C SER A 230 6.56 8.31 24.48
N GLU A 231 6.52 9.28 23.57
CA GLU A 231 7.42 10.44 23.61
C GLU A 231 7.13 11.38 24.79
N LEU A 232 5.87 11.56 25.17
CA LEU A 232 5.52 12.30 26.38
C LEU A 232 6.12 11.64 27.64
N ILE A 233 6.09 10.30 27.72
CA ILE A 233 6.71 9.57 28.83
C ILE A 233 8.24 9.72 28.80
N PHE A 234 8.85 9.68 27.62
CA PHE A 234 10.29 9.89 27.47
C PHE A 234 10.72 11.29 27.92
N GLU A 235 9.96 12.33 27.55
CA GLU A 235 10.22 13.69 28.04
C GLU A 235 9.97 13.84 29.56
N MET A 236 8.96 13.17 30.11
CA MET A 236 8.75 13.12 31.56
C MET A 236 9.90 12.42 32.29
N ALA A 237 10.51 11.39 31.71
CA ALA A 237 11.65 10.70 32.29
C ALA A 237 12.90 11.62 32.42
N GLN A 238 13.02 12.58 31.52
CA GLN A 238 14.10 13.59 31.56
C GLN A 238 13.77 14.81 32.45
N HIS A 239 12.51 14.93 32.90
CA HIS A 239 12.10 16.08 33.72
C HIS A 239 12.22 15.77 35.21
N PRO A 240 12.96 16.57 36.02
CA PRO A 240 13.24 16.29 37.44
C PRO A 240 12.00 16.09 38.29
N GLU A 241 10.88 16.76 37.95
CA GLU A 241 9.63 16.68 38.70
C GLU A 241 8.86 15.38 38.46
N PHE A 242 9.06 14.73 37.32
CA PHE A 242 8.32 13.52 36.93
C PHE A 242 9.16 12.25 37.02
N SER A 243 10.47 12.33 36.77
CA SER A 243 11.36 11.18 36.67
C SER A 243 11.28 10.24 37.87
N ARG A 244 11.11 10.77 39.09
CA ARG A 244 11.00 9.99 40.34
C ARG A 244 9.70 9.18 40.48
N TYR A 245 8.70 9.40 39.65
CA TYR A 245 7.44 8.66 39.70
C TYR A 245 7.34 7.57 38.60
N LEU A 246 8.26 7.54 37.66
CA LEU A 246 8.35 6.55 36.63
C LEU A 246 9.12 5.32 37.12
N GLN A 247 8.71 4.16 36.62
CA GLN A 247 9.52 2.95 36.73
C GLN A 247 10.50 2.91 35.56
N TYR A 248 11.65 2.28 35.78
CA TYR A 248 12.69 2.17 34.77
C TYR A 248 13.20 0.75 34.66
N GLU A 249 13.58 0.37 33.45
CA GLU A 249 14.39 -0.80 33.17
C GLU A 249 15.72 -0.37 32.54
N LYS A 250 16.79 -1.14 32.78
CA LYS A 250 18.02 -0.96 32.01
C LYS A 250 17.75 -1.15 30.53
N ASN A 251 18.45 -0.41 29.69
CA ASN A 251 18.44 -0.66 28.25
C ASN A 251 19.03 -2.04 28.00
N GLN A 252 18.20 -2.97 27.47
CA GLN A 252 18.60 -4.37 27.28
C GLN A 252 19.77 -4.52 26.30
N SER A 253 20.02 -3.51 25.46
CA SER A 253 21.13 -3.48 24.50
C SER A 253 22.43 -2.91 25.08
N LEU A 254 22.41 -2.36 26.31
CA LEU A 254 23.57 -1.75 26.95
C LEU A 254 24.57 -2.81 27.40
N GLN A 255 25.78 -2.77 26.83
CA GLN A 255 26.87 -3.69 27.15
C GLN A 255 28.18 -2.91 27.28
N PRO A 256 29.02 -3.18 28.32
CA PRO A 256 30.42 -2.80 28.32
C PRO A 256 31.13 -3.43 27.10
N ALA A 257 32.03 -2.68 26.47
CA ALA A 257 32.84 -3.16 25.38
C ALA A 257 34.33 -3.19 25.79
N GLU A 258 35.17 -2.45 25.10
CA GLU A 258 36.58 -2.27 25.50
C GLU A 258 36.70 -1.23 26.65
N LYS A 259 37.92 -1.06 27.19
CA LYS A 259 38.18 -0.16 28.31
C LYS A 259 37.53 1.20 28.09
N ASN A 260 36.65 1.62 29.02
CA ASN A 260 35.92 2.87 29.01
C ASN A 260 35.05 3.13 27.77
N THR A 261 34.61 2.05 27.09
CA THR A 261 33.68 2.09 25.94
C THR A 261 32.47 1.23 26.23
N ILE A 262 31.31 1.73 25.83
CA ILE A 262 30.05 1.02 25.87
C ILE A 262 29.43 0.89 24.47
N GLN A 263 28.59 -0.09 24.32
CA GLN A 263 27.75 -0.28 23.15
C GLN A 263 26.29 -0.36 23.57
N LEU A 264 25.46 0.38 22.85
CA LEU A 264 24.03 0.33 23.08
C LEU A 264 23.26 0.72 21.80
N MET A 265 21.98 0.36 21.79
CA MET A 265 21.06 0.80 20.77
C MET A 265 20.33 2.05 21.25
N LYS A 266 20.55 3.17 20.56
CA LYS A 266 19.80 4.41 20.76
C LYS A 266 18.66 4.50 19.74
N SER A 267 17.48 4.86 20.22
CA SER A 267 16.28 5.01 19.41
C SER A 267 15.93 6.48 19.24
N SER A 268 15.58 6.89 18.03
CA SER A 268 15.09 8.22 17.71
C SER A 268 13.94 8.17 16.72
N TYR A 269 13.09 9.19 16.72
CA TYR A 269 12.03 9.31 15.73
C TYR A 269 12.42 10.29 14.62
N THR A 270 12.31 9.83 13.38
CA THR A 270 12.39 10.66 12.19
C THR A 270 11.05 10.64 11.45
N ILE A 271 10.75 11.69 10.66
CA ILE A 271 9.58 11.67 9.81
C ILE A 271 9.98 11.34 8.40
N LEU A 272 9.47 10.22 7.93
CA LEU A 272 9.59 9.79 6.55
C LEU A 272 8.20 9.77 5.91
N ASN A 273 7.98 10.64 4.91
CA ASN A 273 6.72 10.70 4.14
C ASN A 273 5.44 10.93 4.98
N GLY A 274 5.54 11.64 6.09
CA GLY A 274 4.41 11.95 6.95
C GLY A 274 4.03 10.87 7.96
N PHE A 275 4.96 9.93 8.21
CA PHE A 275 4.86 8.92 9.26
C PHE A 275 6.04 9.04 10.21
N ALA A 276 5.82 8.93 11.54
CA ALA A 276 6.88 8.81 12.51
C ALA A 276 7.59 7.47 12.29
N TRP A 277 8.84 7.57 11.92
CA TRP A 277 9.71 6.43 11.73
C TRP A 277 10.68 6.36 12.90
N ARG A 278 10.68 5.24 13.60
CA ARG A 278 11.68 4.98 14.60
C ARG A 278 12.92 4.42 13.96
N GLU A 279 14.04 5.00 14.25
CA GLU A 279 15.35 4.56 13.81
C GLU A 279 16.14 4.09 15.04
N ASP A 280 16.50 2.81 15.05
CA ASP A 280 17.33 2.20 16.07
C ASP A 280 18.78 2.13 15.55
N LYS A 281 19.67 2.90 16.17
CA LYS A 281 21.08 2.94 15.80
C LYS A 281 21.93 2.33 16.89
N MET A 282 22.79 1.39 16.50
CA MET A 282 23.85 0.91 17.38
C MET A 282 24.94 1.98 17.45
N VAL A 283 25.25 2.43 18.66
CA VAL A 283 26.32 3.40 18.94
C VAL A 283 27.37 2.80 19.86
N SER A 284 28.64 3.26 19.70
CA SER A 284 29.70 3.00 20.62
C SER A 284 30.16 4.34 21.19
N GLU A 285 30.19 4.45 22.52
CA GLU A 285 30.47 5.71 23.23
C GLU A 285 31.56 5.52 24.27
N ASN A 286 32.43 6.51 24.37
CA ASN A 286 33.42 6.58 25.45
C ASN A 286 32.75 7.13 26.70
N VAL A 287 33.01 6.53 27.82
CA VAL A 287 32.45 6.89 29.13
C VAL A 287 33.56 7.10 30.14
N SER A 288 33.30 7.89 31.18
CA SER A 288 34.22 8.07 32.30
C SER A 288 34.26 6.83 33.22
N ASP A 289 35.25 6.71 34.08
CA ASP A 289 35.34 5.61 35.07
C ASP A 289 34.11 5.58 35.99
N GLU A 290 33.62 6.77 36.43
CA GLU A 290 32.38 6.91 37.19
C GLU A 290 31.17 6.37 36.41
N GLN A 291 31.02 6.76 35.16
CA GLN A 291 29.96 6.27 34.27
C GLN A 291 30.05 4.76 34.03
N MET A 292 31.24 4.22 33.81
CA MET A 292 31.46 2.80 33.63
C MET A 292 31.04 1.99 34.86
N SER A 293 31.41 2.45 36.07
CA SER A 293 30.97 1.81 37.31
C SER A 293 29.45 1.74 37.46
N VAL A 294 28.73 2.82 37.09
CA VAL A 294 27.27 2.84 37.08
C VAL A 294 26.71 1.87 36.03
N ILE A 295 27.29 1.83 34.87
CA ILE A 295 26.84 0.94 33.76
C ILE A 295 27.07 -0.53 34.12
N GLU A 296 28.17 -0.87 34.72
CA GLU A 296 28.45 -2.25 35.19
C GLU A 296 27.43 -2.66 36.26
N SER A 297 27.10 -1.77 37.18
CA SER A 297 26.03 -2.00 38.17
C SER A 297 24.66 -2.16 37.51
N LEU A 298 24.33 -1.33 36.50
CA LEU A 298 23.10 -1.48 35.70
C LEU A 298 23.04 -2.83 35.00
N CYS A 299 24.17 -3.35 34.54
CA CYS A 299 24.20 -4.62 33.81
C CYS A 299 24.11 -5.84 34.75
N SER A 300 24.58 -5.74 35.99
CA SER A 300 24.73 -6.84 36.95
C SER A 300 23.81 -6.76 38.17
N GLY A 301 23.28 -5.58 38.54
CA GLY A 301 22.51 -5.35 39.76
C GLY A 301 21.04 -5.02 39.54
N SER A 302 20.30 -4.86 40.66
CA SER A 302 18.91 -4.36 40.66
C SER A 302 18.89 -2.83 40.45
N PHE A 303 17.72 -2.32 40.07
CA PHE A 303 17.54 -0.86 39.89
C PHE A 303 17.69 -0.09 41.21
N GLU A 304 17.29 -0.72 42.34
CA GLU A 304 17.47 -0.17 43.71
C GLU A 304 18.94 0.00 44.06
N GLU A 305 19.79 -0.98 43.72
CA GLU A 305 21.25 -0.90 43.95
C GLU A 305 21.85 0.22 43.12
N VAL A 306 21.44 0.38 41.87
CA VAL A 306 21.91 1.49 41.03
C VAL A 306 21.46 2.83 41.58
N THR A 307 20.23 2.97 42.05
CA THR A 307 19.73 4.21 42.68
C THR A 307 20.51 4.58 43.90
N GLU A 308 20.93 3.60 44.70
CA GLU A 308 21.82 3.83 45.84
C GLU A 308 23.24 4.27 45.41
N LEU A 309 23.76 3.65 44.37
CA LEU A 309 25.05 4.05 43.78
C LEU A 309 25.01 5.48 43.24
N LEU A 310 23.92 5.90 42.61
CA LEU A 310 23.77 7.26 42.07
C LEU A 310 23.87 8.35 43.14
N LYS A 311 23.55 8.07 44.41
CA LYS A 311 23.67 9.04 45.50
C LYS A 311 25.10 9.55 45.72
N ASN A 312 26.09 8.74 45.32
CA ASN A 312 27.51 9.04 45.49
C ASN A 312 28.19 9.44 44.17
N THR A 313 27.40 9.70 43.11
CA THR A 313 27.90 10.07 41.78
C THR A 313 27.37 11.44 41.35
N SER A 314 27.94 11.99 40.26
CA SER A 314 27.43 13.19 39.60
C SER A 314 26.23 12.92 38.69
N LEU A 315 25.87 11.64 38.50
CA LEU A 315 24.82 11.20 37.57
C LEU A 315 23.43 11.23 38.20
N THR A 316 22.42 11.43 37.39
CA THR A 316 21.01 11.45 37.80
C THR A 316 20.16 10.58 36.89
N ILE A 317 18.98 10.13 37.37
CA ILE A 317 18.01 9.39 36.55
C ILE A 317 17.67 10.10 35.23
N PRO A 318 17.42 11.43 35.22
CA PRO A 318 17.24 12.16 33.98
C PRO A 318 18.42 12.04 32.99
N CYS A 319 19.66 12.10 33.48
CA CYS A 319 20.86 11.93 32.65
C CYS A 319 20.93 10.54 32.06
N LEU A 320 20.72 9.49 32.85
CA LEU A 320 20.71 8.11 32.39
C LEU A 320 19.62 7.86 31.35
N SER A 321 18.45 8.47 31.54
CA SER A 321 17.32 8.37 30.57
C SER A 321 17.60 9.13 29.28
N ALA A 322 18.22 10.32 29.36
CA ALA A 322 18.59 11.10 28.17
C ALA A 322 19.63 10.37 27.32
N GLU A 323 20.61 9.69 27.95
CA GLU A 323 21.59 8.84 27.28
C GLU A 323 21.01 7.46 26.88
N GLN A 324 19.76 7.18 27.24
CA GLN A 324 19.08 5.92 26.99
C GLN A 324 19.79 4.69 27.60
N TRP A 325 20.55 4.86 28.70
CA TRP A 325 21.10 3.75 29.46
C TRP A 325 20.01 3.03 30.25
N ILE A 326 18.99 3.77 30.68
CA ILE A 326 17.72 3.26 31.20
C ILE A 326 16.56 3.74 30.33
N LYS A 327 15.49 2.97 30.32
CA LYS A 327 14.27 3.28 29.58
C LYS A 327 13.08 3.34 30.53
N PRO A 328 12.23 4.38 30.41
CA PRO A 328 11.02 4.43 31.23
C PRO A 328 10.05 3.32 30.81
N VAL A 329 9.44 2.68 31.80
CA VAL A 329 8.32 1.75 31.57
C VAL A 329 7.09 2.54 31.19
N LEU A 330 6.51 2.23 30.04
CA LEU A 330 5.27 2.88 29.58
C LEU A 330 4.11 2.45 30.48
N PRO A 331 3.32 3.40 31.02
CA PRO A 331 2.20 3.09 31.92
C PRO A 331 0.97 2.54 31.19
N PHE A 332 1.16 2.01 30.00
CA PHE A 332 0.10 1.39 29.19
C PHE A 332 0.63 0.14 28.50
N SER A 333 -0.28 -0.84 28.35
CA SER A 333 -0.04 -2.08 27.62
C SER A 333 0.07 -1.84 26.10
N ARG A 334 0.84 -2.68 25.40
CA ARG A 334 0.82 -2.75 23.93
C ARG A 334 -0.57 -2.98 23.37
N LYS A 335 -1.41 -3.72 24.12
CA LYS A 335 -2.81 -3.99 23.78
C LYS A 335 -3.75 -2.81 23.99
N SER A 336 -3.32 -1.78 24.74
CA SER A 336 -4.18 -0.66 25.07
C SER A 336 -4.61 0.15 23.84
N GLU A 337 -5.89 0.39 23.72
CA GLU A 337 -6.50 1.30 22.73
C GLU A 337 -6.68 2.71 23.27
N GLN A 338 -6.58 2.87 24.59
CA GLN A 338 -6.76 4.13 25.30
C GLN A 338 -5.49 4.53 26.06
N PRO A 339 -4.33 4.73 25.38
CA PRO A 339 -3.08 5.05 26.02
C PRO A 339 -3.12 6.42 26.73
N LEU A 340 -4.00 7.36 26.30
CA LEU A 340 -4.20 8.65 26.97
C LEU A 340 -4.88 8.49 28.32
N LEU A 341 -5.84 7.58 28.43
CA LEU A 341 -6.49 7.32 29.72
C LEU A 341 -5.51 6.73 30.72
N SER A 342 -4.73 5.73 30.31
CA SER A 342 -3.65 5.18 31.16
C SER A 342 -2.61 6.24 31.57
N LEU A 343 -2.27 7.15 30.67
CA LEU A 343 -1.38 8.27 30.98
C LEU A 343 -2.03 9.27 31.96
N TYR A 344 -3.32 9.52 31.81
CA TYR A 344 -4.08 10.34 32.75
C TYR A 344 -4.08 9.72 34.15
N ASP A 345 -4.35 8.41 34.26
CA ASP A 345 -4.36 7.71 35.56
C ASP A 345 -2.98 7.72 36.22
N PHE A 346 -1.91 7.57 35.42
CA PHE A 346 -0.53 7.70 35.91
C PHE A 346 -0.24 9.11 36.47
N LEU A 347 -0.73 10.17 35.85
CA LEU A 347 -0.49 11.55 36.26
C LEU A 347 -1.30 12.00 37.48
N GLN A 348 -2.45 11.40 37.73
CA GLN A 348 -3.39 11.79 38.80
C GLN A 348 -2.77 11.82 40.22
N PRO A 349 -2.06 10.76 40.67
CA PRO A 349 -1.51 10.68 41.99
C PRO A 349 -0.29 11.60 42.23
N ILE A 350 0.29 12.18 41.18
CA ILE A 350 1.51 12.99 41.28
C ILE A 350 1.18 14.36 41.92
N PRO A 351 1.74 14.70 43.12
CA PRO A 351 1.37 15.89 43.86
C PRO A 351 2.04 17.17 43.30
N SER A 352 1.88 17.41 42.00
CA SER A 352 2.50 18.53 41.30
C SER A 352 1.46 19.37 40.56
N ARG A 353 1.67 20.70 40.55
CA ARG A 353 0.86 21.63 39.76
C ARG A 353 1.00 21.39 38.26
N LYS A 354 2.19 20.99 37.82
CA LYS A 354 2.49 20.63 36.43
C LYS A 354 1.82 19.33 36.03
N ALA A 355 1.91 18.31 36.87
CA ALA A 355 1.22 17.03 36.63
C ALA A 355 -0.30 17.22 36.50
N ARG A 356 -0.93 18.00 37.39
CA ARG A 356 -2.35 18.32 37.32
C ARG A 356 -2.74 19.08 36.04
N ARG A 357 -1.85 19.93 35.48
CA ARG A 357 -2.09 20.59 34.19
C ARG A 357 -1.97 19.61 33.05
N LEU A 358 -0.93 18.79 33.05
CA LEU A 358 -0.70 17.78 32.01
C LEU A 358 -1.83 16.75 32.00
N ALA A 359 -2.26 16.25 33.15
CA ALA A 359 -3.40 15.33 33.27
C ALA A 359 -4.69 15.91 32.65
N ARG A 360 -4.98 17.21 32.91
CA ARG A 360 -6.14 17.86 32.28
C ARG A 360 -5.99 17.94 30.76
N ILE A 361 -4.81 18.26 30.23
CA ILE A 361 -4.55 18.33 28.80
C ILE A 361 -4.75 16.95 28.14
N VAL A 362 -4.21 15.91 28.75
CA VAL A 362 -4.34 14.51 28.28
C VAL A 362 -5.80 14.06 28.27
N LYS A 363 -6.55 14.33 29.35
CA LYS A 363 -7.99 14.02 29.43
C LYS A 363 -8.83 14.77 28.40
N TRP A 364 -8.49 16.03 28.13
CA TRP A 364 -9.13 16.79 27.06
C TRP A 364 -8.80 16.26 25.66
N MET A 365 -7.59 15.79 25.45
CA MET A 365 -7.22 15.13 24.17
C MET A 365 -8.07 13.87 23.96
N ASP A 366 -8.19 13.05 24.98
CA ASP A 366 -8.99 11.82 24.95
C ASP A 366 -10.46 12.11 24.63
N GLY A 367 -11.09 13.03 25.38
CA GLY A 367 -12.47 13.47 25.09
C GLY A 367 -12.65 14.10 23.71
N CYS A 368 -11.63 14.78 23.17
CA CYS A 368 -11.67 15.28 21.80
C CYS A 368 -11.64 14.16 20.75
N ILE A 369 -10.94 13.05 21.01
CA ILE A 369 -10.87 11.89 20.10
C ILE A 369 -12.22 11.15 20.08
N GLU A 370 -12.83 10.93 21.24
CA GLU A 370 -14.17 10.35 21.34
C GLU A 370 -15.22 11.24 20.65
N ALA A 371 -15.19 12.54 20.92
CA ALA A 371 -16.08 13.50 20.28
C ALA A 371 -15.86 13.59 18.75
N LEU A 372 -14.62 13.42 18.28
CA LEU A 372 -14.30 13.39 16.85
C LEU A 372 -14.94 12.17 16.18
N ALA A 373 -14.89 10.99 16.79
CA ALA A 373 -15.49 9.77 16.26
C ALA A 373 -16.98 9.94 15.98
N ALA A 374 -17.72 10.58 16.89
CA ALA A 374 -19.16 10.81 16.79
C ALA A 374 -19.56 12.03 15.94
N SER A 375 -18.59 12.84 15.46
CA SER A 375 -18.87 14.17 14.90
C SER A 375 -18.93 14.21 13.38
N GLU A 376 -19.72 15.14 12.85
CA GLU A 376 -19.74 15.55 11.44
C GLU A 376 -18.46 16.32 11.05
N ALA A 377 -18.16 16.35 9.76
CA ALA A 377 -16.91 16.88 9.20
C ALA A 377 -16.50 18.27 9.70
N LYS A 378 -17.45 19.20 9.87
CA LYS A 378 -17.16 20.56 10.37
C LYS A 378 -16.64 20.56 11.81
N ARG A 379 -17.21 19.71 12.68
CA ARG A 379 -16.75 19.53 14.07
C ARG A 379 -15.45 18.73 14.11
N ARG A 380 -15.27 17.72 13.24
CA ARG A 380 -14.04 16.95 13.09
C ARG A 380 -12.84 17.85 12.79
N LEU A 381 -12.99 18.83 11.87
CA LEU A 381 -11.94 19.82 11.60
C LEU A 381 -11.52 20.60 12.85
N LYS A 382 -12.49 21.00 13.68
CA LYS A 382 -12.23 21.72 14.93
C LYS A 382 -11.52 20.83 15.96
N TYR A 383 -12.00 19.60 16.16
CA TYR A 383 -11.38 18.65 17.10
C TYR A 383 -9.97 18.26 16.66
N HIS A 384 -9.74 18.00 15.38
CA HIS A 384 -8.42 17.72 14.83
C HIS A 384 -7.42 18.87 15.13
N GLN A 385 -7.82 20.11 14.89
CA GLN A 385 -6.99 21.28 15.25
C GLN A 385 -6.77 21.44 16.75
N LEU A 386 -7.79 21.12 17.56
CA LEU A 386 -7.70 21.19 19.01
C LEU A 386 -6.75 20.13 19.56
N ILE A 387 -6.83 18.88 19.08
CA ILE A 387 -5.91 17.80 19.45
C ILE A 387 -4.47 18.19 19.16
N HIS A 388 -4.18 18.74 17.97
CA HIS A 388 -2.83 19.23 17.65
C HIS A 388 -2.35 20.34 18.59
N ARG A 389 -3.23 21.27 18.97
CA ARG A 389 -2.88 22.34 19.93
C ARG A 389 -2.63 21.80 21.33
N LEU A 390 -3.46 20.84 21.77
CA LEU A 390 -3.31 20.20 23.08
C LEU A 390 -2.03 19.36 23.13
N ALA A 391 -1.70 18.61 22.09
CA ALA A 391 -0.44 17.88 22.00
C ALA A 391 0.78 18.83 22.10
N LYS A 392 0.78 19.92 21.33
CA LYS A 392 1.83 20.96 21.45
C LYS A 392 1.92 21.51 22.88
N ARG A 393 0.80 21.75 23.50
CA ARG A 393 0.75 22.26 24.88
C ARG A 393 1.28 21.23 25.88
N ALA A 394 0.95 19.95 25.72
CA ALA A 394 1.47 18.87 26.56
C ALA A 394 3.01 18.85 26.55
N PHE A 395 3.61 18.86 25.36
CA PHE A 395 5.08 18.93 25.25
C PHE A 395 5.66 20.22 25.84
N SER A 396 5.00 21.37 25.66
CA SER A 396 5.49 22.64 26.20
C SER A 396 5.49 22.71 27.73
N GLU A 397 4.74 21.85 28.41
CA GLU A 397 4.82 21.72 29.89
C GLU A 397 6.06 20.92 30.32
N LEU A 398 6.68 20.14 29.44
CA LEU A 398 7.80 19.26 29.76
C LEU A 398 9.13 19.77 29.21
N THR A 399 9.14 20.26 27.98
CA THR A 399 10.37 20.62 27.26
C THR A 399 10.22 21.91 26.46
N HIS A 400 11.30 22.63 26.29
CA HIS A 400 11.37 23.79 25.38
C HIS A 400 11.56 23.38 23.90
N LYS A 401 11.93 22.13 23.66
CA LYS A 401 12.20 21.55 22.33
C LYS A 401 11.13 20.51 21.96
N ALA A 402 9.87 20.97 21.83
CA ALA A 402 8.83 20.05 21.35
C ALA A 402 9.26 19.37 20.03
N PRO A 403 9.05 18.06 19.88
CA PRO A 403 9.43 17.31 18.69
C PRO A 403 8.57 17.76 17.50
N LYS A 404 9.03 18.81 16.78
CA LYS A 404 8.31 19.41 15.63
C LYS A 404 7.93 18.38 14.58
N SER A 405 8.78 17.39 14.41
CA SER A 405 8.57 16.28 13.50
C SER A 405 7.33 15.48 13.88
N LEU A 406 7.23 15.01 15.11
CA LEU A 406 6.13 14.19 15.60
C LEU A 406 4.78 14.93 15.58
N LEU A 407 4.80 16.24 15.88
CA LEU A 407 3.60 17.08 15.90
C LEU A 407 3.06 17.45 14.49
N ASN A 408 3.83 17.20 13.43
CA ASN A 408 3.38 17.40 12.06
C ASN A 408 2.70 16.17 11.46
N GLU A 409 2.60 15.08 12.24
CA GLU A 409 2.00 13.84 11.81
C GLU A 409 0.48 13.76 11.95
N LYS A 410 -0.05 12.63 11.44
CA LYS A 410 -1.41 12.22 11.74
C LYS A 410 -1.49 11.74 13.18
N LEU A 411 -1.98 12.61 14.05
CA LEU A 411 -2.12 12.29 15.47
C LEU A 411 -3.29 11.35 15.74
N VAL A 412 -4.27 11.28 14.85
CA VAL A 412 -5.50 10.48 15.03
C VAL A 412 -5.60 9.43 13.94
N TYR A 413 -5.81 8.20 14.34
CA TYR A 413 -6.13 7.05 13.49
C TYR A 413 -7.60 6.71 13.63
N GLU A 414 -8.27 6.45 12.52
CA GLU A 414 -9.67 6.01 12.50
C GLU A 414 -9.80 4.76 11.62
N ASN A 415 -10.47 3.76 12.16
CA ASN A 415 -10.94 2.59 11.43
C ASN A 415 -12.46 2.54 11.49
N VAL A 416 -13.09 2.08 10.42
CA VAL A 416 -14.56 2.00 10.31
C VAL A 416 -14.96 0.57 9.99
N LYS A 417 -15.90 0.04 10.78
CA LYS A 417 -16.46 -1.31 10.60
C LYS A 417 -17.47 -1.30 9.45
N PHE A 418 -17.47 -2.34 8.64
CA PHE A 418 -18.49 -2.57 7.62
C PHE A 418 -19.73 -3.19 8.31
N ALA A 419 -20.87 -2.55 8.18
CA ALA A 419 -22.12 -2.98 8.78
C ALA A 419 -23.11 -3.58 7.75
N GLY A 420 -22.74 -3.58 6.45
CA GLY A 420 -23.53 -4.23 5.41
C GLY A 420 -23.47 -5.76 5.48
N ASP A 421 -24.35 -6.41 4.72
CA ASP A 421 -24.35 -7.87 4.61
C ASP A 421 -23.08 -8.35 3.86
N HIS A 422 -22.31 -9.20 4.53
CA HIS A 422 -21.11 -9.82 3.99
C HIS A 422 -21.13 -11.33 4.25
N PRO A 423 -21.94 -12.05 3.50
CA PRO A 423 -22.13 -13.48 3.69
C PRO A 423 -20.83 -14.25 3.41
N PRO A 424 -20.77 -15.53 3.83
CA PRO A 424 -19.66 -16.43 3.51
C PRO A 424 -19.41 -16.50 2.01
N LEU A 425 -18.15 -16.62 1.63
CA LEU A 425 -17.71 -16.59 0.22
C LEU A 425 -18.08 -17.86 -0.55
N GLY A 426 -18.34 -18.97 0.15
CA GLY A 426 -18.79 -20.21 -0.42
C GLY A 426 -17.68 -21.19 -0.80
N GLU A 427 -18.08 -22.43 -1.06
CA GLU A 427 -17.20 -23.58 -1.25
C GLU A 427 -16.33 -23.48 -2.52
N TYR A 428 -16.82 -22.86 -3.60
CA TYR A 428 -16.03 -22.66 -4.80
C TYR A 428 -14.83 -21.76 -4.55
N VAL A 429 -15.02 -20.68 -3.80
CA VAL A 429 -13.92 -19.75 -3.43
C VAL A 429 -12.94 -20.45 -2.50
N LYS A 430 -13.42 -21.26 -1.54
CA LYS A 430 -12.56 -22.06 -0.66
C LYS A 430 -11.63 -22.97 -1.46
N ARG A 431 -12.18 -23.74 -2.41
CA ARG A 431 -11.40 -24.65 -3.29
C ARG A 431 -10.38 -23.90 -4.14
N ASP A 432 -10.74 -22.72 -4.68
CA ASP A 432 -9.79 -21.92 -5.44
C ASP A 432 -8.66 -21.39 -4.54
N MET A 433 -8.96 -21.02 -3.28
CA MET A 433 -7.94 -20.62 -2.32
C MET A 433 -7.04 -21.79 -1.89
N GLU A 434 -7.57 -22.99 -1.74
CA GLU A 434 -6.78 -24.19 -1.48
C GLU A 434 -5.85 -24.50 -2.68
N LYS A 435 -6.38 -24.43 -3.91
CA LYS A 435 -5.57 -24.55 -5.14
C LYS A 435 -4.45 -23.51 -5.17
N LEU A 436 -4.79 -22.25 -4.87
CA LEU A 436 -3.80 -21.17 -4.79
C LEU A 436 -2.77 -21.44 -3.70
N SER A 437 -3.16 -21.98 -2.54
CA SER A 437 -2.25 -22.37 -1.46
C SER A 437 -1.18 -23.36 -1.95
N HIS A 438 -1.60 -24.40 -2.68
CA HIS A 438 -0.66 -25.37 -3.26
C HIS A 438 0.30 -24.71 -4.27
N GLN A 439 -0.20 -23.80 -5.09
CA GLN A 439 0.64 -23.06 -6.03
C GLN A 439 1.66 -22.18 -5.30
N LEU A 440 1.20 -21.39 -4.33
CA LEU A 440 2.03 -20.42 -3.62
C LEU A 440 3.15 -21.08 -2.81
N ARG A 441 2.94 -22.26 -2.26
CA ARG A 441 3.98 -23.02 -1.57
C ARG A 441 5.22 -23.20 -2.45
N ASN A 442 5.01 -23.43 -3.74
CA ASN A 442 6.06 -23.74 -4.70
C ASN A 442 6.89 -22.52 -5.11
N TYR A 443 6.39 -21.32 -4.86
CA TYR A 443 7.08 -20.06 -5.11
C TYR A 443 7.76 -19.49 -3.86
N GLN A 444 7.76 -20.23 -2.75
CA GLN A 444 8.51 -19.83 -1.54
C GLN A 444 9.97 -20.23 -1.67
N PHE A 445 10.86 -19.31 -1.34
CA PHE A 445 12.27 -19.61 -1.21
C PHE A 445 12.88 -18.88 -0.01
N ARG A 446 13.93 -19.48 0.54
CA ARG A 446 14.70 -18.90 1.63
C ARG A 446 15.63 -17.81 1.08
N THR A 447 15.58 -16.59 1.66
CA THR A 447 16.46 -15.49 1.23
C THR A 447 17.93 -15.86 1.42
N HIS A 448 18.79 -15.47 0.46
CA HIS A 448 20.24 -15.64 0.56
C HIS A 448 20.87 -14.78 1.69
N LEU A 449 20.15 -13.84 2.25
CA LEU A 449 20.57 -13.15 3.48
C LEU A 449 20.55 -14.10 4.67
N TYR A 450 19.58 -15.02 4.75
CA TYR A 450 19.57 -16.07 5.76
C TYR A 450 20.80 -16.99 5.62
N ASP A 451 21.19 -17.36 4.40
CA ASP A 451 22.37 -18.17 4.17
C ASP A 451 23.63 -17.48 4.70
N LEU A 452 23.78 -16.15 4.46
CA LEU A 452 24.87 -15.35 5.01
C LEU A 452 24.90 -15.33 6.54
N LEU A 453 23.72 -15.30 7.18
CA LEU A 453 23.62 -15.37 8.65
C LEU A 453 24.02 -16.75 9.17
N CYS A 454 23.64 -17.83 8.47
CA CYS A 454 24.09 -19.20 8.79
C CYS A 454 25.61 -19.34 8.62
N GLU A 455 26.17 -18.82 7.53
CA GLU A 455 27.63 -18.82 7.29
C GLU A 455 28.35 -18.06 8.42
N HIS A 456 27.90 -16.86 8.76
CA HIS A 456 28.47 -16.08 9.87
C HIS A 456 28.38 -16.82 11.21
N PHE A 457 27.25 -17.50 11.46
CA PHE A 457 27.07 -18.29 12.66
C PHE A 457 28.08 -19.43 12.73
N VAL A 458 28.25 -20.19 11.64
CA VAL A 458 29.20 -21.30 11.55
C VAL A 458 30.64 -20.83 11.67
N GLU A 459 30.99 -19.67 11.09
CA GLU A 459 32.31 -19.04 11.24
C GLU A 459 32.64 -18.73 12.71
N THR A 460 31.62 -18.33 13.50
CA THR A 460 31.78 -17.86 14.88
C THR A 460 31.65 -18.97 15.92
N TYR A 461 30.65 -19.84 15.76
CA TYR A 461 30.25 -20.84 16.79
C TYR A 461 30.41 -22.30 16.32
N GLY A 462 30.75 -22.54 15.06
CA GLY A 462 30.86 -23.86 14.46
C GLY A 462 29.51 -24.47 14.05
N ARG A 463 29.58 -25.57 13.27
CA ARG A 463 28.39 -26.35 12.90
C ARG A 463 27.84 -27.09 14.13
N GLY A 464 26.53 -27.09 14.32
CA GLY A 464 25.86 -27.61 15.49
C GLY A 464 26.13 -26.79 16.76
N GLY A 465 26.74 -25.60 16.62
CA GLY A 465 27.07 -24.72 17.71
C GLY A 465 25.86 -24.04 18.35
N LEU A 466 26.12 -23.41 19.51
CA LEU A 466 25.11 -22.66 20.29
C LEU A 466 25.65 -21.25 20.58
N CYS A 467 24.77 -20.27 20.36
CA CYS A 467 25.00 -18.89 20.72
C CYS A 467 24.06 -18.48 21.86
N SER A 468 24.62 -18.13 23.01
CA SER A 468 23.87 -17.65 24.18
C SER A 468 23.70 -16.11 24.18
N ASP A 469 24.48 -15.38 23.41
CA ASP A 469 24.36 -13.93 23.25
C ASP A 469 23.99 -13.55 21.82
N ILE A 470 22.69 -13.64 21.55
CA ILE A 470 22.13 -13.32 20.23
C ILE A 470 22.40 -11.84 19.84
N GLN A 471 22.44 -10.94 20.83
CA GLN A 471 22.74 -9.54 20.58
C GLN A 471 24.16 -9.38 20.03
N ALA A 472 25.13 -10.00 20.69
CA ALA A 472 26.52 -9.96 20.24
C ALA A 472 26.67 -10.55 18.83
N PHE A 473 25.99 -11.65 18.52
CA PHE A 473 25.97 -12.24 17.18
C PHE A 473 25.47 -11.25 16.11
N LEU A 474 24.32 -10.62 16.36
CA LEU A 474 23.75 -9.64 15.43
C LEU A 474 24.64 -8.41 15.25
N TYR A 475 25.30 -7.97 16.32
CA TYR A 475 26.22 -6.83 16.29
C TYR A 475 27.54 -7.14 15.58
N GLN A 476 28.08 -8.35 15.76
CA GLN A 476 29.28 -8.80 15.05
C GLN A 476 29.03 -8.79 13.52
N PHE A 477 27.86 -9.30 13.10
CA PHE A 477 27.48 -9.24 11.68
C PHE A 477 27.32 -7.80 11.19
N GLU A 478 26.68 -6.90 11.99
CA GLU A 478 26.53 -5.47 11.65
C GLU A 478 27.87 -4.76 11.46
N LYS A 479 28.91 -5.11 12.22
CA LYS A 479 30.24 -4.51 12.16
C LYS A 479 31.15 -5.04 11.06
N ARG A 480 30.75 -6.10 10.34
CA ARG A 480 31.59 -6.66 9.25
C ARG A 480 31.82 -5.61 8.17
N LYS A 481 33.09 -5.35 7.83
CA LYS A 481 33.45 -4.36 6.80
C LYS A 481 32.92 -4.72 5.41
N ASP A 482 32.83 -6.01 5.08
CA ASP A 482 32.36 -6.56 3.82
C ASP A 482 30.83 -6.72 3.76
N ARG A 483 30.12 -6.52 4.86
CA ARG A 483 28.66 -6.65 4.95
C ARG A 483 27.88 -5.96 3.83
N PRO A 484 28.11 -4.68 3.47
CA PRO A 484 27.31 -4.03 2.44
C PRO A 484 27.44 -4.74 1.08
N ARG A 485 28.63 -5.26 0.76
CA ARG A 485 28.87 -6.04 -0.45
C ARG A 485 28.14 -7.39 -0.38
N LEU A 486 28.23 -8.10 0.74
CA LEU A 486 27.60 -9.40 0.95
C LEU A 486 26.06 -9.28 0.84
N ILE A 487 25.44 -8.34 1.52
CA ILE A 487 24.00 -8.09 1.45
C ILE A 487 23.57 -7.75 0.01
N LYS A 488 24.28 -6.86 -0.68
CA LYS A 488 24.01 -6.54 -2.07
C LYS A 488 24.07 -7.77 -2.99
N ASN A 489 25.00 -8.68 -2.76
CA ASN A 489 25.11 -9.92 -3.52
C ASN A 489 23.98 -10.89 -3.18
N ALA A 490 23.59 -11.04 -1.91
CA ALA A 490 22.45 -11.84 -1.48
C ALA A 490 21.15 -11.36 -2.14
N LEU A 491 20.87 -10.06 -2.11
CA LEU A 491 19.71 -9.47 -2.76
C LEU A 491 19.69 -9.67 -4.29
N ARG A 492 20.87 -9.67 -4.95
CA ARG A 492 20.97 -9.99 -6.37
C ARG A 492 20.66 -11.47 -6.65
N LYS A 493 21.13 -12.37 -5.78
CA LYS A 493 20.80 -13.80 -5.85
C LYS A 493 19.31 -14.02 -5.63
N ASP A 494 18.71 -13.38 -4.62
CA ASP A 494 17.27 -13.45 -4.37
C ASP A 494 16.47 -13.05 -5.61
N LYS A 495 16.82 -11.93 -6.25
CA LYS A 495 16.20 -11.52 -7.50
C LYS A 495 16.30 -12.59 -8.59
N LYS A 496 17.51 -13.14 -8.80
CA LYS A 496 17.73 -14.17 -9.83
C LYS A 496 16.92 -15.44 -9.53
N THR A 497 16.84 -15.84 -8.27
CA THR A 497 16.05 -16.98 -7.81
C THR A 497 14.56 -16.75 -8.04
N ALA A 498 14.03 -15.58 -7.66
CA ALA A 498 12.64 -15.23 -7.85
C ALA A 498 12.21 -15.26 -9.32
N LEU A 499 13.01 -14.67 -10.21
CA LEU A 499 12.75 -14.68 -11.65
C LEU A 499 12.77 -16.10 -12.24
N LYS A 500 13.75 -16.92 -11.85
CA LYS A 500 13.84 -18.32 -12.30
C LYS A 500 12.63 -19.14 -11.85
N LEU A 501 12.16 -18.97 -10.60
CA LEU A 501 10.99 -19.65 -10.09
C LEU A 501 9.73 -19.24 -10.85
N GLU A 502 9.60 -17.98 -11.21
CA GLU A 502 8.47 -17.50 -12.00
C GLU A 502 8.48 -18.08 -13.42
N GLU A 503 9.65 -18.19 -14.07
CA GLU A 503 9.80 -18.71 -15.43
C GLU A 503 9.68 -20.22 -15.51
N SER A 504 10.34 -20.95 -14.59
CA SER A 504 10.51 -22.41 -14.70
C SER A 504 9.32 -23.23 -14.23
N ARG A 505 8.36 -22.64 -13.51
CA ARG A 505 7.24 -23.34 -12.86
C ARG A 505 7.66 -24.56 -12.04
N VAL A 506 8.87 -24.55 -11.49
CA VAL A 506 9.41 -25.67 -10.72
C VAL A 506 8.87 -25.65 -9.31
N PHE A 507 8.43 -26.78 -8.84
CA PHE A 507 7.56 -26.98 -7.70
C PHE A 507 8.28 -27.57 -6.48
N ALA A 508 9.28 -26.86 -5.94
CA ALA A 508 9.84 -27.19 -4.65
C ALA A 508 10.33 -25.93 -3.92
N PRO A 509 10.01 -25.73 -2.66
CA PRO A 509 10.53 -24.62 -1.89
C PRO A 509 12.06 -24.73 -1.80
N TYR A 510 12.74 -23.62 -2.07
CA TYR A 510 14.20 -23.55 -2.03
C TYR A 510 14.69 -23.24 -0.61
N GLY A 511 15.49 -24.12 -0.08
CA GLY A 511 16.09 -24.02 1.25
C GLY A 511 15.25 -24.62 2.37
N ALA A 512 15.83 -24.70 3.55
CA ALA A 512 15.20 -25.17 4.79
C ALA A 512 15.21 -24.08 5.86
N SER A 513 14.24 -24.08 6.76
CA SER A 513 14.19 -23.22 7.94
C SER A 513 13.28 -23.82 8.99
N SER A 514 13.61 -23.61 10.26
CA SER A 514 12.73 -23.90 11.38
C SER A 514 11.48 -23.02 11.39
N ALA A 515 11.55 -21.82 10.81
CA ALA A 515 10.41 -20.92 10.67
C ALA A 515 9.49 -21.38 9.52
N PRO A 516 8.19 -21.60 9.76
CA PRO A 516 7.26 -22.07 8.74
C PRO A 516 7.00 -20.98 7.68
N PRO A 517 6.92 -21.36 6.39
CA PRO A 517 6.52 -20.41 5.34
C PRO A 517 5.09 -19.93 5.54
N SER A 518 4.85 -18.66 5.25
CA SER A 518 3.52 -18.06 5.34
C SER A 518 3.35 -16.92 4.33
N ALA A 519 2.10 -16.65 3.97
CA ALA A 519 1.75 -15.56 3.06
C ALA A 519 0.40 -14.93 3.41
N THR A 520 0.27 -13.66 3.06
CA THR A 520 -1.00 -12.91 3.06
C THR A 520 -1.37 -12.59 1.62
N VAL A 521 -2.55 -12.99 1.18
CA VAL A 521 -3.06 -12.77 -0.18
C VAL A 521 -4.20 -11.79 -0.17
N PHE A 522 -4.08 -10.76 -1.02
CA PHE A 522 -5.14 -9.78 -1.29
C PHE A 522 -5.75 -10.08 -2.64
N TYR A 523 -7.07 -10.21 -2.70
CA TYR A 523 -7.78 -10.57 -3.92
C TYR A 523 -9.15 -9.92 -4.02
N GLN A 524 -9.68 -9.86 -5.22
CA GLN A 524 -11.05 -9.44 -5.52
C GLN A 524 -11.80 -10.55 -6.23
N LEU A 525 -13.11 -10.56 -6.12
CA LEU A 525 -13.99 -11.45 -6.88
C LEU A 525 -14.73 -10.63 -7.94
N ALA A 526 -14.54 -10.96 -9.21
CA ALA A 526 -15.24 -10.35 -10.32
C ALA A 526 -16.39 -11.25 -10.75
N ALA A 527 -17.64 -10.78 -10.69
CA ALA A 527 -18.85 -11.57 -10.95
C ALA A 527 -19.92 -10.73 -11.66
N ASN A 528 -20.40 -11.17 -12.85
CA ASN A 528 -21.30 -10.39 -13.68
C ASN A 528 -22.72 -10.29 -13.10
N ASN A 529 -23.21 -11.35 -12.46
CA ASN A 529 -24.58 -11.41 -11.89
C ASN A 529 -24.56 -11.41 -10.35
N GLY A 530 -23.61 -10.70 -9.78
CA GLY A 530 -23.54 -10.53 -8.34
C GLY A 530 -23.18 -11.81 -7.57
N ARG A 531 -23.81 -12.00 -6.41
CA ARG A 531 -23.55 -13.13 -5.50
C ARG A 531 -23.92 -14.49 -6.11
N ASP A 532 -24.98 -14.55 -6.90
CA ASP A 532 -25.47 -15.81 -7.48
C ASP A 532 -24.43 -16.42 -8.43
N SER A 533 -23.70 -15.59 -9.19
CA SER A 533 -22.60 -16.03 -10.01
C SER A 533 -21.47 -16.66 -9.15
N ILE A 534 -21.13 -16.05 -8.00
CA ILE A 534 -20.09 -16.60 -7.10
C ILE A 534 -20.55 -17.94 -6.53
N ALA A 535 -21.80 -18.05 -6.09
CA ALA A 535 -22.39 -19.29 -5.58
C ALA A 535 -22.45 -20.41 -6.63
N ALA A 536 -22.64 -20.05 -7.91
CA ALA A 536 -22.62 -20.97 -9.04
C ALA A 536 -21.20 -21.31 -9.55
N GLY A 537 -20.16 -20.65 -9.04
CA GLY A 537 -18.78 -20.81 -9.52
C GLY A 537 -18.46 -20.04 -10.80
N ASP A 538 -19.32 -19.10 -11.21
CA ASP A 538 -19.14 -18.21 -12.37
C ASP A 538 -18.56 -16.85 -11.91
N TYR A 539 -17.28 -16.83 -11.61
CA TYR A 539 -16.54 -15.64 -11.17
C TYR A 539 -15.06 -15.76 -11.53
N GLN A 540 -14.34 -14.65 -11.44
CA GLN A 540 -12.89 -14.63 -11.47
C GLN A 540 -12.33 -14.18 -10.09
N LEU A 541 -11.36 -14.93 -9.57
CA LEU A 541 -10.57 -14.58 -8.39
C LEU A 541 -9.33 -13.82 -8.85
N VAL A 542 -9.32 -12.53 -8.63
CA VAL A 542 -8.29 -11.63 -9.16
C VAL A 542 -7.29 -11.28 -8.06
N ILE A 543 -6.05 -11.74 -8.18
CA ILE A 543 -5.00 -11.48 -7.21
C ILE A 543 -4.50 -10.04 -7.36
N ASN A 544 -4.57 -9.26 -6.26
CA ASN A 544 -4.04 -7.90 -6.19
C ASN A 544 -2.60 -7.86 -5.71
N GLN A 545 -2.31 -8.61 -4.64
CA GLN A 545 -1.00 -8.61 -4.00
C GLN A 545 -0.82 -9.88 -3.18
N ILE A 546 0.42 -10.37 -3.13
CA ILE A 546 0.86 -11.40 -2.21
C ILE A 546 2.03 -10.82 -1.41
N SER A 547 1.95 -10.98 -0.09
CA SER A 547 3.01 -10.59 0.84
C SER A 547 3.48 -11.79 1.62
N SER A 548 4.80 -11.96 1.82
CA SER A 548 5.31 -12.96 2.74
C SER A 548 4.91 -12.62 4.17
N GLY A 549 4.63 -13.65 4.98
CA GLY A 549 4.23 -13.50 6.38
C GLY A 549 2.71 -13.31 6.58
N LEU A 550 2.31 -13.26 7.86
CA LEU A 550 0.92 -13.15 8.32
C LEU A 550 0.55 -11.70 8.71
N GLY A 551 1.01 -10.72 7.95
CA GLY A 551 0.89 -9.31 8.27
C GLY A 551 -0.49 -8.68 8.06
N LEU A 552 -0.64 -7.43 8.56
CA LEU A 552 -1.74 -6.49 8.31
C LEU A 552 -3.07 -6.72 9.04
N LEU A 553 -3.25 -7.81 9.79
CA LEU A 553 -4.49 -8.04 10.56
C LEU A 553 -4.55 -7.22 11.86
N LEU A 554 -3.41 -6.96 12.48
CA LEU A 554 -3.34 -6.37 13.81
C LEU A 554 -4.09 -5.04 13.96
N ARG A 555 -4.04 -4.24 12.94
CA ARG A 555 -4.69 -2.93 12.91
C ARG A 555 -6.19 -2.98 13.22
N PHE A 556 -6.84 -4.08 12.89
CA PHE A 556 -8.31 -4.17 12.89
C PHE A 556 -8.87 -5.08 13.97
N GLN A 557 -8.01 -5.71 14.73
CA GLN A 557 -8.38 -6.73 15.70
C GLN A 557 -9.37 -6.23 16.75
N SER A 558 -9.16 -5.02 17.26
CA SER A 558 -10.03 -4.40 18.26
C SER A 558 -11.47 -4.20 17.78
N MET A 559 -11.67 -4.11 16.47
CA MET A 559 -12.99 -3.95 15.88
C MET A 559 -13.84 -5.23 15.95
N PHE A 560 -13.20 -6.39 16.23
CA PHE A 560 -13.82 -7.72 16.22
C PHE A 560 -13.62 -8.47 17.54
N GLN A 561 -13.50 -7.75 18.66
CA GLN A 561 -13.30 -8.36 20.00
C GLN A 561 -14.59 -8.72 20.70
N GLU A 562 -15.69 -8.03 20.42
CA GLU A 562 -16.97 -8.15 21.15
C GLU A 562 -17.82 -9.32 20.70
N ASP A 563 -17.49 -9.98 19.58
CA ASP A 563 -18.25 -11.08 19.01
C ASP A 563 -17.75 -12.42 19.61
N GLY A 564 -18.62 -13.36 19.89
CA GLY A 564 -18.29 -14.65 20.53
C GLY A 564 -17.24 -15.49 19.78
N ARG A 565 -17.00 -15.21 18.49
CA ARG A 565 -15.87 -15.68 17.67
C ARG A 565 -15.00 -14.49 17.31
N ASN A 566 -14.22 -14.01 18.27
CA ASN A 566 -13.33 -12.87 18.00
C ASN A 566 -12.12 -13.27 17.14
N LEU A 567 -11.63 -12.32 16.35
CA LEU A 567 -10.54 -12.54 15.41
C LEU A 567 -9.26 -13.08 16.10
N SER A 568 -8.94 -12.63 17.30
CA SER A 568 -7.77 -13.08 18.05
C SER A 568 -7.86 -14.55 18.41
N THR A 569 -9.04 -15.01 18.86
CA THR A 569 -9.27 -16.41 19.21
C THR A 569 -9.16 -17.31 17.97
N LEU A 570 -9.78 -16.90 16.85
CA LEU A 570 -9.68 -17.64 15.59
C LEU A 570 -8.23 -17.75 15.10
N MET A 571 -7.49 -16.63 15.13
CA MET A 571 -6.06 -16.63 14.76
C MET A 571 -5.24 -17.50 15.70
N LYS A 572 -5.43 -17.38 17.01
CA LYS A 572 -4.70 -18.20 18.01
C LYS A 572 -4.92 -19.69 17.78
N GLN A 573 -6.16 -20.11 17.57
CA GLN A 573 -6.50 -21.50 17.30
C GLN A 573 -5.82 -22.01 16.03
N TRP A 574 -5.92 -21.25 14.94
CA TRP A 574 -5.35 -21.63 13.66
C TRP A 574 -3.81 -21.66 13.68
N VAL A 575 -3.16 -20.61 14.20
CA VAL A 575 -1.69 -20.53 14.28
C VAL A 575 -1.12 -21.63 15.15
N ASN A 576 -1.73 -21.93 16.31
CA ASN A 576 -1.27 -23.02 17.18
C ASN A 576 -1.48 -24.40 16.52
N ALA A 577 -2.60 -24.60 15.82
CA ALA A 577 -2.84 -25.85 15.10
C ALA A 577 -1.82 -26.07 13.94
N MET A 578 -1.35 -25.00 13.34
CA MET A 578 -0.31 -25.06 12.30
C MET A 578 1.11 -25.28 12.86
N ASN A 579 1.35 -24.97 14.15
CA ASN A 579 2.70 -25.00 14.77
C ASN A 579 2.70 -25.79 16.10
N PRO A 580 2.33 -27.08 16.11
CA PRO A 580 2.12 -27.82 17.35
C PRO A 580 3.41 -28.09 18.14
N SER A 581 4.58 -28.00 17.51
CA SER A 581 5.89 -28.33 18.10
C SER A 581 6.67 -27.11 18.60
N SER A 582 6.13 -25.91 18.52
CA SER A 582 6.86 -24.68 18.87
C SER A 582 6.02 -23.78 19.76
N ASP A 583 6.68 -23.09 20.68
CA ASP A 583 6.07 -22.02 21.45
C ASP A 583 5.98 -20.76 20.57
N ILE A 584 4.75 -20.42 20.17
CA ILE A 584 4.52 -19.24 19.32
C ILE A 584 4.52 -17.99 20.18
N VAL A 585 5.39 -17.05 19.83
CA VAL A 585 5.47 -15.74 20.47
C VAL A 585 5.28 -14.62 19.44
N HIS A 586 4.61 -13.56 19.83
CA HIS A 586 4.48 -12.37 18.97
C HIS A 586 5.79 -11.57 18.99
N PHE A 587 6.24 -11.11 17.83
CA PHE A 587 7.31 -10.12 17.71
C PHE A 587 6.70 -8.76 17.38
N PRO A 588 6.36 -7.93 18.37
CA PRO A 588 5.81 -6.62 18.14
C PRO A 588 6.93 -5.64 17.74
N MET A 589 6.68 -4.82 16.77
CA MET A 589 7.49 -3.64 16.45
C MET A 589 6.69 -2.42 16.85
N ILE A 590 6.90 -1.92 18.08
CA ILE A 590 6.14 -0.77 18.59
C ILE A 590 6.84 0.53 18.23
N SER A 591 7.12 0.76 17.00
CA SER A 591 7.76 2.03 16.68
C SER A 591 6.94 2.79 15.67
N ASP A 592 7.10 2.43 14.46
CA ASP A 592 6.42 3.11 13.37
C ASP A 592 5.05 2.53 13.19
N PHE A 593 4.11 3.36 12.88
CA PHE A 593 2.75 2.87 12.71
C PHE A 593 2.23 2.11 13.94
N SER A 594 2.60 2.56 15.14
CA SER A 594 2.27 1.85 16.39
C SER A 594 0.80 1.47 16.54
N ASN A 595 -0.10 2.31 16.00
CA ASN A 595 -1.53 2.00 15.95
C ASN A 595 -1.89 0.96 14.88
N LEU A 596 -1.00 0.69 13.92
CA LEU A 596 -1.16 -0.36 12.90
C LEU A 596 -0.55 -1.69 13.33
N GLN A 597 0.15 -1.69 14.47
CA GLN A 597 0.90 -2.83 15.01
C GLN A 597 0.52 -3.11 16.47
N THR A 598 -0.74 -2.86 16.81
CA THR A 598 -1.27 -3.19 18.15
C THR A 598 -1.08 -4.68 18.41
N ASP A 599 -0.66 -5.05 19.63
CA ASP A 599 -0.54 -6.46 20.02
C ASP A 599 -1.91 -7.15 19.95
N PRO A 600 -2.05 -8.19 19.13
CA PRO A 600 -3.33 -8.82 18.90
C PRO A 600 -3.82 -9.70 20.04
N GLY A 601 -2.97 -10.02 21.02
CA GLY A 601 -3.27 -11.03 22.01
C GLY A 601 -3.44 -12.46 21.44
N ILE A 602 -2.88 -12.71 20.25
CA ILE A 602 -2.86 -14.05 19.63
C ILE A 602 -1.97 -15.00 20.45
N THR A 603 -0.91 -14.46 21.04
CA THR A 603 0.04 -15.21 21.87
C THR A 603 -0.02 -14.73 23.31
N SER A 604 0.37 -15.62 24.24
CA SER A 604 0.50 -15.27 25.67
C SER A 604 1.73 -14.42 25.96
N GLN A 605 2.76 -14.54 25.15
CA GLN A 605 4.07 -13.89 25.32
C GLN A 605 4.46 -13.12 24.06
N SER A 606 5.31 -12.11 24.24
CA SER A 606 5.88 -11.33 23.14
C SER A 606 7.40 -11.30 23.25
N LEU A 607 8.12 -11.43 22.14
CA LEU A 607 9.55 -11.20 22.07
C LEU A 607 9.83 -9.71 21.93
N ARG A 608 10.35 -9.07 22.97
CA ARG A 608 10.66 -7.65 22.96
C ARG A 608 11.99 -7.36 22.27
N TRP A 609 11.97 -6.48 21.29
CA TRP A 609 13.16 -6.01 20.62
C TRP A 609 14.00 -5.12 21.55
N LEU A 610 15.32 -5.18 21.42
CA LEU A 610 16.30 -4.44 22.26
C LEU A 610 16.07 -2.92 22.29
N GLY A 611 15.66 -2.33 21.17
CA GLY A 611 15.36 -0.91 21.06
C GLY A 611 14.03 -0.49 21.69
N GLU A 612 13.13 -1.39 22.04
CA GLU A 612 11.79 -1.08 22.51
C GLU A 612 11.74 -0.59 23.96
N ASN A 613 10.82 0.31 24.25
CA ASN A 613 10.52 0.66 25.63
C ASN A 613 9.77 -0.48 26.31
N PRO A 614 10.07 -0.76 27.57
CA PRO A 614 9.25 -1.66 28.37
C PRO A 614 7.84 -1.09 28.53
N THR A 615 6.86 -1.96 28.66
CA THR A 615 5.46 -1.61 28.90
C THR A 615 4.97 -2.23 30.20
N SER A 616 3.74 -1.93 30.60
CA SER A 616 3.11 -2.59 31.76
C SER A 616 2.81 -4.08 31.55
N ASP A 617 3.06 -4.61 30.35
CA ASP A 617 2.91 -6.05 30.05
C ASP A 617 4.07 -6.83 30.69
N GLN A 618 3.76 -7.82 31.55
CA GLN A 618 4.78 -8.57 32.31
C GLN A 618 5.27 -9.85 31.62
N ASN A 619 4.73 -10.19 30.44
CA ASN A 619 4.97 -11.47 29.77
C ASN A 619 5.91 -11.34 28.56
N ASP A 620 6.86 -10.41 28.61
CA ASP A 620 7.88 -10.27 27.58
C ASP A 620 8.99 -11.32 27.73
N ILE A 621 9.33 -11.95 26.61
CA ILE A 621 10.58 -12.69 26.44
C ILE A 621 11.64 -11.69 25.95
N LEU A 622 12.83 -11.74 26.51
CA LEU A 622 13.98 -10.95 26.08
C LEU A 622 14.94 -11.79 25.26
N LEU A 623 15.74 -11.19 24.40
CA LEU A 623 16.73 -11.95 23.60
C LEU A 623 17.73 -12.72 24.45
N LYS A 624 18.08 -12.23 25.64
CA LYS A 624 18.93 -12.92 26.61
C LYS A 624 18.31 -14.18 27.23
N ASP A 625 17.00 -14.36 27.08
CA ASP A 625 16.27 -15.56 27.58
C ASP A 625 16.21 -16.66 26.53
N LEU A 626 16.69 -16.36 25.31
CA LEU A 626 16.73 -17.28 24.17
C LEU A 626 18.16 -17.68 23.83
N LEU A 627 18.28 -18.84 23.20
CA LEU A 627 19.50 -19.32 22.59
C LEU A 627 19.28 -19.41 21.08
N LEU A 628 20.31 -19.10 20.30
CA LEU A 628 20.31 -19.35 18.85
C LEU A 628 21.17 -20.57 18.60
N ILE A 629 20.62 -21.61 17.99
CA ILE A 629 21.30 -22.85 17.69
C ILE A 629 21.42 -23.07 16.19
N HIS A 630 22.54 -23.67 15.76
CA HIS A 630 22.67 -24.16 14.39
C HIS A 630 22.26 -25.64 14.38
N GLU A 631 21.14 -25.94 13.73
CA GLU A 631 20.75 -27.32 13.46
C GLU A 631 21.71 -27.91 12.42
N GLY A 632 22.20 -29.12 12.62
CA GLY A 632 23.18 -29.76 11.73
C GLY A 632 22.80 -29.76 10.24
N SER A 633 21.54 -29.51 9.95
CA SER A 633 20.93 -29.32 8.61
C SER A 633 21.25 -28.00 7.92
N GLY A 634 21.94 -27.05 8.56
CA GLY A 634 22.24 -25.73 8.00
C GLY A 634 21.14 -24.70 8.23
N THR A 635 20.34 -24.88 9.28
CA THR A 635 19.31 -23.95 9.72
C THR A 635 19.62 -23.35 11.09
N LEU A 636 19.11 -22.15 11.35
CA LEU A 636 19.17 -21.50 12.65
C LEU A 636 17.79 -21.59 13.32
N ALA A 637 17.78 -21.98 14.59
CA ALA A 637 16.56 -22.05 15.39
C ALA A 637 16.72 -21.27 16.69
N LEU A 638 15.67 -20.56 17.10
CA LEU A 638 15.57 -19.98 18.43
C LEU A 638 14.96 -21.01 19.37
N VAL A 639 15.59 -21.19 20.53
CA VAL A 639 15.11 -22.09 21.59
C VAL A 639 15.14 -21.35 22.92
N ASN A 640 14.29 -21.76 23.85
CA ASN A 640 14.37 -21.30 25.23
C ASN A 640 15.51 -22.02 25.97
N LYS A 641 15.76 -21.66 27.23
CA LYS A 641 16.84 -22.24 28.04
C LYS A 641 16.65 -23.74 28.32
N GLU A 642 15.43 -24.25 28.21
CA GLU A 642 15.08 -25.66 28.31
C GLU A 642 15.22 -26.44 26.98
N GLY A 643 15.65 -25.77 25.91
CA GLY A 643 15.83 -26.35 24.57
C GLY A 643 14.54 -26.51 23.76
N ARG A 644 13.39 -25.94 24.18
CA ARG A 644 12.16 -25.98 23.40
C ARG A 644 12.23 -24.95 22.29
N PRO A 645 11.79 -25.28 21.05
CA PRO A 645 11.72 -24.33 19.96
C PRO A 645 10.76 -23.16 20.26
N VAL A 646 11.24 -21.95 20.04
CA VAL A 646 10.45 -20.72 20.10
C VAL A 646 10.33 -20.16 18.69
N ALA A 647 9.11 -19.95 18.23
CA ALA A 647 8.83 -19.41 16.90
C ALA A 647 8.24 -17.99 17.02
N PRO A 648 9.09 -16.95 16.99
CA PRO A 648 8.57 -15.59 16.94
C PRO A 648 7.90 -15.33 15.61
N MET A 649 6.68 -14.78 15.65
CA MET A 649 5.90 -14.44 14.47
C MET A 649 5.60 -12.94 14.43
N TYR A 650 5.70 -12.37 13.25
CA TYR A 650 5.38 -10.97 13.00
C TYR A 650 4.03 -10.86 12.30
N PHE A 651 3.09 -10.18 12.94
CA PHE A 651 1.74 -9.92 12.40
C PHE A 651 1.53 -8.46 11.98
N GLY A 652 2.58 -7.65 12.03
CA GLY A 652 2.52 -6.21 11.84
C GLY A 652 2.44 -5.77 10.38
N ALA A 653 2.41 -4.45 10.19
CA ALA A 653 2.18 -3.81 8.90
C ALA A 653 3.46 -3.27 8.22
N VAL A 654 4.61 -3.26 8.90
CA VAL A 654 5.88 -2.79 8.32
C VAL A 654 6.49 -3.90 7.47
N PRO A 655 6.71 -3.66 6.17
CA PRO A 655 7.35 -4.64 5.31
C PRO A 655 8.82 -4.90 5.72
N GLN A 656 9.27 -6.13 5.58
CA GLN A 656 10.65 -6.54 5.93
C GLN A 656 11.73 -5.65 5.31
N HIS A 657 11.57 -5.25 4.06
CA HIS A 657 12.55 -4.42 3.35
C HIS A 657 12.69 -2.99 3.89
N MET A 658 11.80 -2.56 4.77
CA MET A 658 11.89 -1.28 5.46
C MET A 658 12.61 -1.39 6.81
N MET A 659 12.96 -2.58 7.25
CA MET A 659 13.73 -2.82 8.47
C MET A 659 15.22 -2.77 8.15
N HIS A 660 16.01 -2.11 8.99
CA HIS A 660 17.45 -1.92 8.77
C HIS A 660 18.25 -2.31 10.01
N GLY A 661 19.52 -2.70 9.79
CA GLY A 661 20.45 -3.06 10.85
C GLY A 661 20.08 -4.35 11.60
N PRO A 662 20.48 -4.50 12.86
CA PRO A 662 20.37 -5.76 13.61
C PRO A 662 18.95 -6.34 13.70
N VAL A 663 17.91 -5.48 13.73
CA VAL A 663 16.52 -5.95 13.74
C VAL A 663 16.15 -6.68 12.44
N SER A 664 16.70 -6.26 11.29
CA SER A 664 16.44 -6.93 10.01
C SER A 664 17.07 -8.32 9.95
N TYR A 665 18.18 -8.55 10.64
CA TYR A 665 18.83 -9.87 10.72
C TYR A 665 18.03 -10.82 11.60
N LEU A 666 17.60 -10.38 12.78
CA LEU A 666 16.70 -11.17 13.63
C LEU A 666 15.40 -11.49 12.87
N PHE A 667 14.84 -10.51 12.18
CA PHE A 667 13.64 -10.72 11.38
C PHE A 667 13.86 -11.74 10.27
N THR A 668 15.03 -11.72 9.62
CA THR A 668 15.40 -12.72 8.60
C THR A 668 15.52 -14.13 9.19
N ILE A 669 16.03 -14.27 10.42
CA ILE A 669 16.07 -15.58 11.11
C ILE A 669 14.64 -16.08 11.41
N MET A 670 13.76 -15.20 11.86
CA MET A 670 12.37 -15.54 12.20
C MET A 670 11.47 -15.76 10.97
N MET A 671 11.73 -15.07 9.87
CA MET A 671 10.92 -15.05 8.64
C MET A 671 11.82 -14.99 7.40
N PRO A 672 12.52 -16.09 7.07
CA PRO A 672 13.47 -16.10 5.95
C PRO A 672 12.82 -16.20 4.57
N TRP A 673 11.51 -16.38 4.51
CA TRP A 673 10.81 -16.74 3.29
C TRP A 673 10.42 -15.54 2.43
N ILE A 674 10.75 -15.64 1.13
CA ILE A 674 10.32 -14.73 0.08
C ILE A 674 9.37 -15.49 -0.83
N ASN A 675 8.26 -14.86 -1.22
CA ASN A 675 7.35 -15.39 -2.21
C ASN A 675 7.68 -14.80 -3.58
N ALA A 676 8.01 -15.67 -4.55
CA ALA A 676 8.35 -15.28 -5.91
C ALA A 676 7.14 -15.20 -6.85
N TYR A 677 5.95 -15.53 -6.39
CA TYR A 677 4.73 -15.42 -7.17
C TYR A 677 4.49 -13.94 -7.55
N GLN A 678 4.35 -13.64 -8.82
CA GLN A 678 4.31 -12.27 -9.34
C GLN A 678 5.59 -11.46 -9.07
N ALA A 679 6.76 -12.07 -9.09
CA ALA A 679 8.05 -11.42 -8.76
C ALA A 679 8.35 -10.19 -9.64
N ASP A 680 7.94 -10.18 -10.89
CA ASP A 680 8.09 -9.07 -11.84
C ASP A 680 7.21 -7.84 -11.49
N TRP A 681 6.24 -7.99 -10.59
CA TRP A 681 5.24 -6.96 -10.20
C TRP A 681 5.52 -6.31 -8.88
N VAL A 682 6.24 -7.03 -8.04
CA VAL A 682 6.51 -6.53 -6.70
C VAL A 682 7.43 -5.34 -6.85
N SER A 683 6.91 -4.16 -6.58
CA SER A 683 7.68 -2.93 -6.38
C SER A 683 8.55 -3.04 -5.12
N SER A 684 9.13 -4.24 -4.90
CA SER A 684 10.08 -4.48 -3.84
C SER A 684 11.43 -3.89 -4.23
N PRO A 685 12.15 -3.23 -3.32
CA PRO A 685 13.54 -2.86 -3.53
C PRO A 685 14.45 -4.04 -3.87
N LEU A 686 14.04 -5.27 -3.56
CA LEU A 686 14.73 -6.50 -3.93
C LEU A 686 14.79 -6.71 -5.46
N PHE A 687 13.74 -6.24 -6.16
CA PHE A 687 13.65 -6.40 -7.61
C PHE A 687 13.91 -5.04 -8.27
N SER A 688 15.06 -4.88 -8.93
CA SER A 688 15.31 -3.69 -9.75
C SER A 688 14.25 -3.63 -10.85
N LYS A 689 13.75 -2.44 -11.15
CA LYS A 689 12.79 -2.21 -12.22
C LYS A 689 13.37 -2.67 -13.56
N ALA A 690 12.51 -3.20 -14.43
CA ALA A 690 12.86 -3.38 -15.82
C ALA A 690 13.28 -2.02 -16.43
N PRO A 691 14.18 -1.98 -17.42
CA PRO A 691 14.49 -0.74 -18.11
C PRO A 691 13.21 -0.11 -18.69
N PRO A 692 13.17 1.21 -18.82
CA PRO A 692 12.02 1.85 -19.46
C PRO A 692 11.82 1.28 -20.87
N PRO A 693 10.58 1.04 -21.32
CA PRO A 693 10.32 0.51 -22.64
C PRO A 693 10.67 1.56 -23.72
N GLU A 694 11.12 1.12 -24.89
CA GLU A 694 11.35 1.99 -26.06
C GLU A 694 10.05 2.23 -26.85
N LYS A 695 9.11 1.33 -26.78
CA LYS A 695 7.79 1.36 -27.41
C LYS A 695 6.74 0.89 -26.42
N VAL A 696 5.46 1.04 -26.75
CA VAL A 696 4.37 0.50 -25.92
C VAL A 696 4.46 -1.02 -25.92
N GLU A 697 4.58 -1.59 -24.72
CA GLU A 697 4.61 -3.03 -24.47
C GLU A 697 3.28 -3.48 -23.88
N PHE A 698 2.60 -4.39 -24.55
CA PHE A 698 1.39 -5.04 -24.04
C PHE A 698 1.74 -6.38 -23.39
N HIS A 699 1.26 -6.58 -22.17
CA HIS A 699 1.34 -7.82 -21.43
C HIS A 699 -0.08 -8.34 -21.17
N SER A 700 -0.41 -9.48 -21.78
CA SER A 700 -1.73 -10.09 -21.65
C SER A 700 -2.01 -10.59 -20.23
N ARG A 701 -3.27 -10.73 -19.89
CA ARG A 701 -3.74 -11.33 -18.64
C ARG A 701 -3.19 -12.77 -18.51
N VAL A 702 -2.74 -13.11 -17.32
CA VAL A 702 -2.33 -14.48 -16.96
C VAL A 702 -3.40 -15.04 -16.04
N GLN A 703 -4.03 -16.13 -16.47
CA GLN A 703 -5.15 -16.74 -15.76
C GLN A 703 -5.04 -18.27 -15.81
N GLU A 704 -5.35 -18.92 -14.70
CA GLU A 704 -5.45 -20.38 -14.59
C GLU A 704 -6.81 -20.76 -13.97
N GLY A 705 -7.70 -21.31 -14.78
CA GLY A 705 -9.09 -21.53 -14.37
C GLY A 705 -9.76 -20.20 -14.01
N ARG A 706 -10.30 -20.09 -12.78
CA ARG A 706 -10.90 -18.86 -12.28
C ARG A 706 -9.89 -17.89 -11.67
N ILE A 707 -8.64 -18.30 -11.42
CA ILE A 707 -7.62 -17.50 -10.75
C ILE A 707 -6.91 -16.62 -11.78
N VAL A 708 -7.11 -15.32 -11.71
CA VAL A 708 -6.37 -14.31 -12.47
C VAL A 708 -5.13 -13.93 -11.66
N GLN A 709 -4.00 -14.44 -12.11
CA GLN A 709 -2.71 -14.20 -11.48
C GLN A 709 -2.21 -12.79 -11.75
N ARG A 710 -2.41 -12.30 -12.98
CA ARG A 710 -2.00 -10.97 -13.45
C ARG A 710 -3.02 -10.37 -14.39
N ARG A 711 -3.33 -9.09 -14.19
CA ARG A 711 -4.16 -8.30 -15.12
C ARG A 711 -3.39 -7.96 -16.39
N SER A 712 -4.12 -7.67 -17.47
CA SER A 712 -3.53 -7.06 -18.66
C SER A 712 -2.95 -5.69 -18.32
N ARG A 713 -1.80 -5.37 -18.91
CA ARG A 713 -1.13 -4.09 -18.69
C ARG A 713 -0.39 -3.60 -19.95
N TRP A 714 -0.28 -2.31 -20.05
CA TRP A 714 0.47 -1.59 -21.09
C TRP A 714 1.55 -0.78 -20.42
N ARG A 715 2.82 -1.06 -20.74
CA ARG A 715 3.96 -0.23 -20.31
C ARG A 715 4.26 0.76 -21.43
N ILE A 716 4.17 2.03 -21.14
CA ILE A 716 4.18 3.13 -22.10
C ILE A 716 5.39 4.01 -21.78
N PRO A 717 6.33 4.23 -22.74
CA PRO A 717 7.38 5.22 -22.56
C PRO A 717 6.81 6.59 -22.20
N ALA A 718 7.44 7.32 -21.26
CA ALA A 718 6.91 8.61 -20.81
C ALA A 718 6.76 9.61 -21.98
N PHE A 719 7.67 9.58 -22.96
CA PHE A 719 7.64 10.49 -24.13
C PHE A 719 6.51 10.19 -25.13
N LEU A 720 5.92 8.99 -25.11
CA LEU A 720 4.78 8.62 -25.97
C LEU A 720 3.43 8.93 -25.31
N PHE A 721 3.40 9.12 -23.99
CA PHE A 721 2.15 9.34 -23.28
C PHE A 721 1.65 10.78 -23.49
N PRO A 722 0.40 11.00 -23.95
CA PRO A 722 -0.06 12.36 -24.28
C PRO A 722 -0.29 13.19 -23.02
N LEU A 723 0.57 14.18 -22.81
CA LEU A 723 0.37 15.22 -21.79
C LEU A 723 -0.31 16.42 -22.41
N LYS A 724 -1.18 17.10 -21.65
CA LYS A 724 -1.86 18.30 -22.14
C LYS A 724 -0.87 19.40 -22.46
N GLU A 725 -0.93 19.94 -23.69
CA GLU A 725 -0.05 20.99 -24.18
C GLU A 725 -0.49 22.38 -23.67
N HIS A 726 0.44 23.32 -23.73
CA HIS A 726 0.14 24.69 -23.36
C HIS A 726 -0.86 25.30 -24.39
N ARG A 727 -1.99 25.82 -23.90
CA ARG A 727 -3.11 26.38 -24.68
C ARG A 727 -3.94 25.36 -25.47
N GLU A 728 -3.71 24.06 -25.31
CA GLU A 728 -4.59 23.02 -25.85
C GLU A 728 -5.97 23.08 -25.18
N SER A 729 -7.05 23.07 -26.01
CA SER A 729 -8.41 23.02 -25.48
C SER A 729 -8.70 21.67 -24.81
N GLU A 730 -9.67 21.63 -23.89
CA GLU A 730 -10.10 20.40 -23.23
C GLU A 730 -10.59 19.37 -24.25
N TYR A 731 -11.35 19.80 -25.24
CA TYR A 731 -11.87 18.96 -26.31
C TYR A 731 -10.73 18.34 -27.15
N ALA A 732 -9.76 19.16 -27.58
CA ALA A 732 -8.62 18.65 -28.35
C ALA A 732 -7.79 17.64 -27.56
N TYR A 733 -7.53 17.92 -26.29
CA TYR A 733 -6.82 16.98 -25.42
C TYR A 733 -7.60 15.68 -25.21
N PHE A 734 -8.93 15.79 -25.00
CA PHE A 734 -9.78 14.60 -24.85
C PHE A 734 -9.77 13.74 -26.13
N THR A 735 -9.91 14.36 -27.30
CA THR A 735 -9.84 13.65 -28.59
C THR A 735 -8.50 12.98 -28.79
N ARG A 736 -7.39 13.63 -28.43
CA ARG A 736 -6.04 13.06 -28.51
C ARG A 736 -5.84 11.89 -27.53
N MET A 737 -6.42 11.96 -26.34
CA MET A 737 -6.42 10.85 -25.39
C MET A 737 -7.24 9.65 -25.89
N LYS A 738 -8.40 9.88 -26.51
CA LYS A 738 -9.21 8.82 -27.13
C LYS A 738 -8.49 8.20 -28.34
N ALA A 739 -7.83 9.00 -29.15
CA ALA A 739 -7.01 8.51 -30.25
C ALA A 739 -5.85 7.63 -29.73
N PHE A 740 -5.18 8.05 -28.66
CA PHE A 740 -4.15 7.26 -28.01
C PHE A 740 -4.70 5.92 -27.47
N GLN A 741 -5.86 5.96 -26.79
CA GLN A 741 -6.55 4.75 -26.31
C GLN A 741 -6.77 3.75 -27.47
N LYS A 742 -7.34 4.21 -28.56
CA LYS A 742 -7.68 3.42 -29.72
C LYS A 742 -6.46 2.83 -30.42
N ASN A 743 -5.43 3.65 -30.64
CA ASN A 743 -4.20 3.25 -31.32
C ASN A 743 -3.44 2.13 -30.62
N TYR A 744 -3.52 2.08 -29.29
CA TYR A 744 -2.83 1.06 -28.50
C TYR A 744 -3.77 -0.01 -27.89
N GLY A 745 -5.07 0.02 -28.22
CA GLY A 745 -6.04 -0.97 -27.76
C GLY A 745 -6.22 -0.97 -26.25
N LEU A 746 -6.18 0.21 -25.61
CA LEU A 746 -6.41 0.35 -24.17
C LEU A 746 -7.89 0.21 -23.85
N PRO A 747 -8.30 -0.50 -22.78
CA PRO A 747 -9.70 -0.54 -22.36
C PRO A 747 -10.16 0.83 -21.84
N ASP A 748 -11.49 1.02 -21.77
CA ASP A 748 -12.09 2.28 -21.35
C ASP A 748 -11.65 2.73 -19.97
N GLU A 749 -11.40 1.78 -19.07
CA GLU A 749 -11.03 2.08 -17.69
C GLU A 749 -9.90 1.18 -17.16
N GLY A 750 -9.14 1.74 -16.24
CA GLY A 750 -8.02 1.05 -15.62
C GLY A 750 -7.34 1.88 -14.54
N PHE A 751 -6.13 1.48 -14.21
CA PHE A 751 -5.31 2.13 -13.21
C PHE A 751 -3.98 2.60 -13.81
N LEU A 752 -3.69 3.88 -13.67
CA LEU A 752 -2.47 4.52 -14.15
C LEU A 752 -1.44 4.61 -13.03
N SER A 753 -0.20 4.20 -13.29
CA SER A 753 0.93 4.34 -12.36
C SER A 753 2.19 4.79 -13.09
N GLY A 754 3.05 5.57 -12.44
CA GLY A 754 4.30 6.07 -13.01
C GLY A 754 5.53 5.36 -12.45
N GLU A 755 6.51 5.07 -13.30
CA GLU A 755 7.85 4.62 -12.94
C GLU A 755 8.83 5.79 -13.07
N ARG A 756 9.71 5.98 -12.08
CA ARG A 756 10.59 7.15 -11.97
C ARG A 756 12.03 6.75 -11.65
N THR A 757 12.98 7.64 -11.97
CA THR A 757 14.40 7.43 -11.66
C THR A 757 14.69 7.43 -10.18
N SER A 758 14.04 8.31 -9.40
CA SER A 758 14.32 8.42 -7.97
C SER A 758 13.64 7.31 -7.16
N VAL A 759 14.41 6.68 -6.27
CA VAL A 759 13.95 5.61 -5.36
C VAL A 759 13.26 6.19 -4.12
N MET A 760 13.60 7.39 -3.74
CA MET A 760 13.12 8.10 -2.53
C MET A 760 11.87 8.93 -2.79
N LEU A 761 10.77 8.31 -3.16
CA LEU A 761 9.59 9.03 -3.61
C LEU A 761 8.52 9.18 -2.56
N ASN A 762 7.80 10.30 -2.70
CA ASN A 762 6.52 10.49 -2.04
C ASN A 762 5.59 9.28 -2.32
N PRO A 763 5.15 8.53 -1.29
CA PRO A 763 4.30 7.35 -1.47
C PRO A 763 3.00 7.62 -2.23
N LYS A 764 2.56 8.88 -2.30
CA LYS A 764 1.36 9.28 -3.03
C LYS A 764 1.51 9.10 -4.54
N GLN A 765 2.72 9.30 -5.07
CA GLN A 765 3.01 9.24 -6.51
C GLN A 765 3.19 7.82 -7.05
N ARG A 766 3.43 6.84 -6.17
CA ARG A 766 3.56 5.42 -6.53
C ARG A 766 2.23 4.67 -6.56
N LYS A 767 1.16 5.26 -6.04
CA LYS A 767 -0.11 4.56 -5.94
C LYS A 767 -0.86 4.65 -7.26
N PRO A 768 -1.34 3.52 -7.83
CA PRO A 768 -2.15 3.54 -9.04
C PRO A 768 -3.35 4.47 -8.88
N MET A 769 -3.63 5.26 -9.91
CA MET A 769 -4.80 6.14 -9.96
C MET A 769 -5.82 5.58 -10.94
N TYR A 770 -7.08 5.50 -10.51
CA TYR A 770 -8.17 5.15 -11.41
C TYR A 770 -8.29 6.17 -12.55
N MET A 771 -8.40 5.69 -13.78
CA MET A 771 -8.58 6.48 -14.98
C MET A 771 -9.64 5.83 -15.87
N ASN A 772 -10.53 6.67 -16.43
CA ASN A 772 -11.54 6.27 -17.40
C ASN A 772 -11.47 7.20 -18.61
N PHE A 773 -11.26 6.64 -19.80
CA PHE A 773 -11.16 7.37 -21.05
C PHE A 773 -12.49 8.02 -21.50
N ASN A 774 -13.61 7.59 -20.93
CA ASN A 774 -14.91 8.22 -21.18
C ASN A 774 -15.25 9.34 -20.19
N SER A 775 -14.29 9.76 -19.35
CA SER A 775 -14.45 10.84 -18.37
C SER A 775 -13.25 11.80 -18.39
N TYR A 776 -13.48 13.02 -18.92
CA TYR A 776 -12.42 14.03 -18.97
C TYR A 776 -11.83 14.35 -17.59
N HIS A 777 -12.69 14.48 -16.57
CA HIS A 777 -12.25 14.74 -15.20
C HIS A 777 -11.37 13.61 -14.63
N SER A 778 -11.67 12.35 -15.00
CA SER A 778 -10.89 11.19 -14.60
C SER A 778 -9.51 11.19 -15.26
N ILE A 779 -9.45 11.45 -16.58
CA ILE A 779 -8.18 11.59 -17.32
C ILE A 779 -7.33 12.69 -16.68
N GLU A 780 -7.88 13.88 -16.51
CA GLU A 780 -7.15 15.02 -15.96
C GLU A 780 -6.62 14.76 -14.55
N ALA A 781 -7.42 14.16 -13.67
CA ALA A 781 -7.02 13.82 -12.31
C ALA A 781 -5.91 12.78 -12.27
N ALA A 782 -6.02 11.70 -13.07
CA ALA A 782 -5.05 10.62 -13.10
C ALA A 782 -3.71 11.09 -13.69
N VAL A 783 -3.74 11.74 -14.84
CA VAL A 783 -2.55 12.23 -15.55
C VAL A 783 -1.79 13.25 -14.70
N ASN A 784 -2.47 14.27 -14.16
CA ASN A 784 -1.80 15.26 -13.31
C ASN A 784 -1.21 14.68 -12.02
N THR A 785 -1.77 13.58 -11.49
CA THR A 785 -1.22 12.93 -10.29
C THR A 785 0.00 12.09 -10.62
N VAL A 786 -0.01 11.39 -11.76
CA VAL A 786 1.01 10.40 -12.13
C VAL A 786 2.14 11.04 -12.95
N ALA A 787 1.83 11.97 -13.83
CA ALA A 787 2.79 12.51 -14.81
C ALA A 787 3.34 13.91 -14.47
N ALA A 788 3.08 14.44 -13.28
CA ALA A 788 3.37 15.84 -12.91
C ALA A 788 4.86 16.19 -12.70
N GLU A 789 5.82 15.26 -12.89
CA GLU A 789 7.24 15.50 -12.56
C GLU A 789 8.18 15.04 -13.68
N ASP A 790 9.32 15.73 -13.83
CA ASP A 790 10.30 15.56 -14.92
C ASP A 790 11.12 14.25 -14.85
N ASP A 791 11.04 13.48 -13.77
CA ASP A 791 11.82 12.24 -13.58
C ASP A 791 11.07 10.96 -14.03
N LEU A 792 9.96 11.10 -14.72
CA LEU A 792 9.12 10.00 -15.20
C LEU A 792 9.81 9.23 -16.33
N LEU A 793 9.99 7.92 -16.15
CA LEU A 793 10.59 7.03 -17.13
C LEU A 793 9.55 6.34 -18.01
N SER A 794 8.51 5.82 -17.38
CA SER A 794 7.42 5.12 -18.06
C SER A 794 6.13 5.22 -17.25
N ILE A 795 5.02 4.98 -17.93
CA ILE A 795 3.69 4.88 -17.36
C ILE A 795 3.19 3.45 -17.59
N THR A 796 2.60 2.87 -16.57
CA THR A 796 1.89 1.60 -16.69
C THR A 796 0.40 1.85 -16.54
N PHE A 797 -0.37 1.46 -17.57
CA PHE A 797 -1.82 1.36 -17.52
C PHE A 797 -2.20 -0.10 -17.29
N THR A 798 -3.00 -0.39 -16.28
CA THR A 798 -3.47 -1.74 -15.93
C THR A 798 -4.99 -1.78 -16.04
N GLU A 799 -5.56 -2.80 -16.68
CA GLU A 799 -7.00 -2.98 -16.82
C GLU A 799 -7.73 -2.92 -15.47
N ALA A 800 -8.93 -2.37 -15.43
CA ALA A 800 -9.83 -2.53 -14.30
C ALA A 800 -10.43 -3.94 -14.33
N LEU A 801 -10.12 -4.74 -13.31
CA LEU A 801 -10.70 -6.07 -13.10
C LEU A 801 -10.78 -6.31 -11.58
N PRO A 802 -11.97 -6.41 -10.98
CA PRO A 802 -13.31 -6.27 -11.58
C PRO A 802 -13.50 -4.93 -12.28
N ASP A 803 -14.22 -4.92 -13.40
CA ASP A 803 -14.73 -3.69 -13.99
C ASP A 803 -15.96 -3.17 -13.23
N ARG A 804 -16.48 -2.01 -13.60
CA ARG A 804 -17.62 -1.37 -12.93
C ARG A 804 -18.91 -2.20 -12.88
N ASN A 805 -19.03 -3.24 -13.71
CA ASN A 805 -20.22 -4.10 -13.78
C ASN A 805 -19.99 -5.45 -13.06
N GLN A 806 -18.76 -5.76 -12.69
CA GLN A 806 -18.36 -7.03 -12.07
C GLN A 806 -18.21 -6.94 -10.55
N HIS A 807 -18.40 -5.75 -9.94
CA HIS A 807 -18.49 -5.62 -8.50
C HIS A 807 -19.85 -6.14 -8.00
N TRP A 808 -19.87 -6.80 -6.86
CA TRP A 808 -21.05 -7.52 -6.36
C TRP A 808 -21.44 -7.21 -4.92
N LEU A 809 -20.51 -6.71 -4.11
CA LEU A 809 -20.79 -6.39 -2.72
C LEU A 809 -21.69 -5.14 -2.66
N LYS A 810 -22.71 -5.20 -1.80
CA LYS A 810 -23.60 -4.07 -1.56
C LYS A 810 -23.26 -3.38 -0.25
N SER A 811 -23.35 -2.05 -0.23
CA SER A 811 -23.29 -1.26 0.99
C SER A 811 -24.55 -1.46 1.83
N GLU A 812 -24.55 -0.90 3.05
CA GLU A 812 -25.72 -0.85 3.94
C GLU A 812 -26.97 -0.22 3.28
N GLU A 813 -26.75 0.68 2.31
CA GLU A 813 -27.79 1.37 1.54
C GLU A 813 -28.16 0.63 0.24
N GLY A 814 -27.59 -0.55 -0.01
CA GLY A 814 -27.85 -1.37 -1.19
C GLY A 814 -27.06 -1.00 -2.45
N HIS A 815 -26.18 -0.01 -2.39
CA HIS A 815 -25.34 0.39 -3.53
C HIS A 815 -24.18 -0.57 -3.75
N VAL A 816 -23.84 -0.84 -5.02
CA VAL A 816 -22.69 -1.67 -5.37
C VAL A 816 -21.38 -0.92 -5.06
N ILE A 817 -20.47 -1.59 -4.35
CA ILE A 817 -19.18 -1.04 -3.91
C ILE A 817 -18.03 -1.98 -4.27
N ALA A 818 -16.85 -1.42 -4.47
CA ALA A 818 -15.66 -2.23 -4.64
C ALA A 818 -15.25 -2.92 -3.32
N SER A 819 -14.88 -4.20 -3.45
CA SER A 819 -14.44 -5.02 -2.31
C SER A 819 -13.11 -5.70 -2.60
N GLU A 820 -12.33 -5.91 -1.56
CA GLU A 820 -11.10 -6.68 -1.57
C GLU A 820 -11.07 -7.58 -0.35
N TYR A 821 -10.63 -8.81 -0.55
CA TYR A 821 -10.53 -9.82 0.49
C TYR A 821 -9.07 -10.07 0.83
N MET A 822 -8.82 -10.45 2.07
CA MET A 822 -7.49 -10.82 2.54
C MET A 822 -7.58 -12.15 3.27
N SER A 823 -6.83 -13.15 2.77
CA SER A 823 -6.70 -14.48 3.38
C SER A 823 -5.26 -14.74 3.77
N LEU A 824 -5.08 -15.52 4.84
CA LEU A 824 -3.79 -15.93 5.36
C LEU A 824 -3.50 -17.37 5.02
N PHE A 825 -2.23 -17.63 4.70
CA PHE A 825 -1.71 -18.95 4.40
C PHE A 825 -0.51 -19.24 5.29
N GLN A 826 -0.44 -20.49 5.77
CA GLN A 826 0.75 -21.00 6.44
C GLN A 826 0.96 -22.45 6.03
N TRP A 827 2.23 -22.84 5.85
CA TRP A 827 2.60 -24.20 5.50
C TRP A 827 3.52 -24.77 6.56
N PRO A 828 3.62 -26.10 6.71
CA PRO A 828 4.61 -26.73 7.59
C PRO A 828 6.02 -26.29 7.25
N GLY A 829 6.89 -26.23 8.25
CA GLY A 829 8.31 -25.93 8.07
C GLY A 829 8.98 -26.88 7.06
N VAL A 830 9.93 -26.36 6.30
CA VAL A 830 10.64 -27.11 5.25
C VAL A 830 11.82 -27.84 5.86
N LYS A 831 11.85 -29.17 5.76
CA LYS A 831 12.95 -30.00 6.22
C LYS A 831 14.16 -29.93 5.27
N HIS A 832 15.35 -30.12 5.82
CA HIS A 832 16.60 -30.08 5.06
C HIS A 832 16.64 -31.09 3.89
N GLU A 833 16.13 -32.30 4.09
CA GLU A 833 16.08 -33.34 3.04
C GLU A 833 15.32 -32.89 1.80
N GLU A 834 14.21 -32.17 1.97
CA GLU A 834 13.43 -31.62 0.86
C GLU A 834 14.23 -30.56 0.09
N SER A 835 15.03 -29.74 0.78
CA SER A 835 15.85 -28.71 0.17
C SER A 835 17.04 -29.25 -0.62
N VAL A 836 17.65 -30.34 -0.14
CA VAL A 836 18.77 -31.02 -0.82
C VAL A 836 18.32 -31.64 -2.15
N ILE A 837 17.13 -32.26 -2.18
CA ILE A 837 16.57 -32.83 -3.41
C ILE A 837 16.32 -31.72 -4.44
N ALA A 838 15.82 -30.57 -4.01
CA ALA A 838 15.61 -29.41 -4.91
C ALA A 838 16.94 -28.92 -5.52
N ASN A 839 18.01 -28.84 -4.70
CA ASN A 839 19.34 -28.43 -5.16
C ASN A 839 19.98 -29.44 -6.14
N GLN A 840 19.84 -30.75 -5.87
CA GLN A 840 20.41 -31.80 -6.72
C GLN A 840 19.77 -31.88 -8.12
N LYS A 841 18.55 -31.36 -8.28
CA LYS A 841 17.88 -31.29 -9.61
C LYS A 841 18.37 -30.11 -10.46
N GLY A 842 19.41 -29.38 -10.06
CA GLY A 842 20.03 -28.32 -10.85
C GLY A 842 19.18 -27.06 -11.01
N VAL A 843 18.12 -26.92 -10.24
CA VAL A 843 17.15 -25.83 -10.33
C VAL A 843 17.72 -24.48 -9.87
N PHE A 844 18.84 -24.51 -9.11
CA PHE A 844 19.32 -23.33 -8.37
C PHE A 844 20.84 -23.09 -8.44
N ILE A 845 21.53 -23.66 -9.39
CA ILE A 845 22.95 -23.35 -9.64
C ILE A 845 23.10 -22.11 -10.53
#